data_bf7027a84f1725cadd4e3fcf7eadb715
#
_entry.id   bf7027a84f1725cadd4e3fcf7eadb715
#
_cell.length_a   1.000
_cell.length_b   1.000
_cell.length_c   1.000
_cell.angle_alpha   90.00
_cell.angle_beta   90.00
_cell.angle_gamma   90.00
#
_symmetry.space_group_name_H-M   'P 1'
#
loop_
_entity.id
_entity.type
_entity.pdbx_description
1 polymer ?
#
loop_
_entity_poly.entity_id
_entity_poly.type
_entity_poly.pdbx_seq_one_letter_code
_entity_poly.pdbx_strand_id
1 'polypeptide(L)'
;MKQTYSYSFADVVAVVTAALGQSVTPAEIRALEVSNESEWSETELVDILGARGLSVSSVPLEYLSTEIQKVLGKEVLYLALSSNSAFMLSWDDAIKKPKCLNLLDQFSLTYLDDFSQFEGGETDRAFFQIKRDTAENLAFVPGVEKHWFWSTIWKNRSSYTHAAIASLVTNLFALGTSLFSMIVYNRVIPSNAMSSLLVLVSGMVLVLLVDYLTRSIRNKFLSVAGVDSDLTLADRLFSRVLDLKFESRKGSVGALANTLKEFEHIREFFASATLVSMIDVPFAFVFLFAMYLIGGLMVLPVLAGILILVAATVYVQPRLKALAKHSFEDGQSKHSVLVESLTGLETLKLVGAGGFMRRRLRAVLERQADVSEQMKTDTHFITNISQTVQQLVQMFVVTVGAVLVTTGEFGYGAIIACTILSGKALAPFAQLTQILVRLNQIGVSYGALSDLMGQPVEHPEEKSFLPRRKFKGDVELRDVTFSYPDQQSPVIQNVSFKVEAGERVAILGHIGSGKTTIGRLLAGLYEPQDGKILVDNIDIKQIAPADLRENLGISMQDVWLMSSTLESNISLGAVEVSTEDVLRAAKIAGVSDFADKHPDGFKMLMKERGESLSGGQRQAVSLARSLARRPQIIILDEPTSSMDSRSEQLFVKRFKEELPDATLILITHRTSLLSLVDRVIIMENGRVAGMGTTEQFAKAQTDRGVAGEIISNAVKANNRGNT
;
A
#
# COMPACT_ATOMS: atom_id res chain seq x y z
N MET A 1 24.64 8.12 -22.10
CA MET A 1 25.40 7.21 -21.23
C MET A 1 24.92 7.49 -19.82
N LYS A 2 24.53 6.49 -19.02
CA LYS A 2 24.20 6.71 -17.60
C LYS A 2 25.53 6.95 -16.88
N GLN A 3 25.69 8.08 -16.22
CA GLN A 3 26.82 8.33 -15.34
C GLN A 3 26.65 7.50 -14.06
N THR A 4 27.70 6.80 -13.64
CA THR A 4 27.77 6.04 -12.40
C THR A 4 28.78 6.70 -11.46
N TYR A 5 28.47 6.68 -10.16
CA TYR A 5 29.25 7.34 -9.12
C TYR A 5 29.78 6.29 -8.14
N SER A 6 31.04 6.43 -7.72
CA SER A 6 31.76 5.44 -6.89
C SER A 6 31.86 5.79 -5.40
N TYR A 7 31.21 6.86 -4.95
CA TYR A 7 31.19 7.28 -3.53
C TYR A 7 29.86 6.95 -2.85
N SER A 8 29.84 7.05 -1.53
CA SER A 8 28.67 6.62 -0.70
C SER A 8 27.40 7.37 -1.07
N PHE A 9 26.46 6.64 -1.65
CA PHE A 9 25.13 7.13 -1.99
C PHE A 9 24.33 7.52 -0.75
N ALA A 10 24.46 6.74 0.31
CA ALA A 10 23.79 6.94 1.57
C ALA A 10 24.17 8.28 2.22
N ASP A 11 25.43 8.65 2.17
CA ASP A 11 25.91 9.93 2.70
C ASP A 11 25.32 11.12 1.94
N VAL A 12 25.26 11.02 0.61
CA VAL A 12 24.65 12.06 -0.24
C VAL A 12 23.16 12.24 0.10
N VAL A 13 22.41 11.15 0.17
CA VAL A 13 20.97 11.19 0.50
C VAL A 13 20.74 11.71 1.91
N ALA A 14 21.55 11.28 2.89
CA ALA A 14 21.44 11.70 4.28
C ALA A 14 21.66 13.21 4.45
N VAL A 15 22.70 13.75 3.81
CA VAL A 15 23.03 15.17 3.94
C VAL A 15 21.99 16.05 3.21
N VAL A 16 21.56 15.64 2.02
CA VAL A 16 20.53 16.36 1.25
C VAL A 16 19.21 16.41 2.00
N THR A 17 18.75 15.28 2.55
CA THR A 17 17.50 15.22 3.29
C THR A 17 17.57 15.98 4.63
N ALA A 18 18.69 15.88 5.35
CA ALA A 18 18.92 16.63 6.59
C ALA A 18 18.94 18.15 6.34
N ALA A 19 19.55 18.60 5.24
CA ALA A 19 19.60 20.02 4.89
C ALA A 19 18.22 20.60 4.52
N LEU A 20 17.30 19.76 4.06
CA LEU A 20 15.89 20.13 3.80
C LEU A 20 14.97 19.90 5.02
N GLY A 21 15.55 19.61 6.19
CA GLY A 21 14.80 19.45 7.45
C GLY A 21 14.02 18.13 7.56
N GLN A 22 14.36 17.15 6.74
CA GLN A 22 13.86 15.79 6.88
C GLN A 22 14.85 14.96 7.68
N SER A 23 14.39 14.32 8.77
CA SER A 23 15.21 13.37 9.53
C SER A 23 15.26 12.03 8.78
N VAL A 24 16.44 11.62 8.37
CA VAL A 24 16.68 10.26 7.89
C VAL A 24 17.17 9.43 9.04
N THR A 25 16.56 8.28 9.27
CA THR A 25 17.03 7.37 10.31
C THR A 25 18.35 6.70 9.87
N PRO A 26 19.26 6.39 10.78
CA PRO A 26 20.45 5.62 10.45
C PRO A 26 20.17 4.27 9.76
N ALA A 27 19.00 3.69 10.04
CA ALA A 27 18.53 2.46 9.40
C ALA A 27 18.26 2.65 7.91
N GLU A 28 17.59 3.75 7.55
CA GLU A 28 17.34 4.09 6.15
C GLU A 28 18.63 4.42 5.39
N ILE A 29 19.59 5.07 6.05
CA ILE A 29 20.91 5.36 5.46
C ILE A 29 21.62 4.06 5.12
N ARG A 30 21.67 3.11 6.05
CA ARG A 30 22.30 1.80 5.84
C ARG A 30 21.54 0.92 4.83
N ALA A 31 20.19 1.07 4.71
CA ALA A 31 19.43 0.40 3.66
C ALA A 31 19.90 0.81 2.27
N LEU A 32 20.27 2.06 2.13
CA LEU A 32 20.81 2.59 0.88
C LEU A 32 22.25 2.11 0.63
N GLU A 33 23.05 1.90 1.68
CA GLU A 33 24.41 1.33 1.57
C GLU A 33 24.40 -0.14 1.14
N VAL A 34 23.45 -0.93 1.63
CA VAL A 34 23.35 -2.38 1.32
C VAL A 34 22.77 -2.63 -0.07
N SER A 35 21.97 -1.71 -0.61
CA SER A 35 21.37 -1.86 -1.94
C SER A 35 22.34 -1.53 -3.09
N ASN A 36 23.45 -0.86 -2.82
CA ASN A 36 24.37 -0.39 -3.85
C ASN A 36 25.77 -0.98 -3.68
N GLU A 37 26.03 -2.09 -4.39
CA GLU A 37 27.39 -2.57 -4.63
C GLU A 37 28.13 -1.55 -5.55
N SER A 38 28.99 -0.74 -4.94
CA SER A 38 30.08 0.07 -5.54
C SER A 38 29.77 1.17 -6.56
N GLU A 39 28.68 1.18 -7.30
CA GLU A 39 28.35 2.22 -8.28
C GLU A 39 26.84 2.49 -8.35
N TRP A 40 26.42 3.75 -8.25
CA TRP A 40 25.04 4.18 -8.31
C TRP A 40 24.77 5.18 -9.45
N SER A 41 23.53 5.35 -9.87
CA SER A 41 23.13 6.17 -11.00
C SER A 41 22.26 7.36 -10.60
N GLU A 42 22.23 8.39 -11.43
CA GLU A 42 21.36 9.57 -11.27
C GLU A 42 19.86 9.20 -11.15
N THR A 43 19.42 8.15 -11.84
CA THR A 43 18.03 7.68 -11.78
C THR A 43 17.67 7.16 -10.40
N GLU A 44 18.58 6.49 -9.71
CA GLU A 44 18.37 6.00 -8.34
C GLU A 44 18.28 7.16 -7.34
N LEU A 45 19.09 8.22 -7.53
CA LEU A 45 18.99 9.43 -6.71
C LEU A 45 17.60 10.10 -6.87
N VAL A 46 17.13 10.24 -8.11
CA VAL A 46 15.83 10.84 -8.41
C VAL A 46 14.70 10.02 -7.80
N ASP A 47 14.76 8.70 -7.93
CA ASP A 47 13.71 7.79 -7.43
C ASP A 47 13.64 7.80 -5.90
N ILE A 48 14.79 7.77 -5.20
CA ILE A 48 14.83 7.73 -3.74
C ILE A 48 14.47 9.08 -3.12
N LEU A 49 14.95 10.18 -3.66
CA LEU A 49 14.56 11.51 -3.18
C LEU A 49 13.11 11.82 -3.54
N GLY A 50 12.64 11.37 -4.71
CA GLY A 50 11.23 11.46 -5.12
C GLY A 50 10.28 10.71 -4.21
N ALA A 51 10.64 9.50 -3.77
CA ALA A 51 9.87 8.71 -2.81
C ALA A 51 9.72 9.42 -1.44
N ARG A 52 10.58 10.39 -1.15
CA ARG A 52 10.55 11.20 0.09
C ARG A 52 9.88 12.56 -0.08
N GLY A 53 9.18 12.78 -1.20
CA GLY A 53 8.51 14.06 -1.49
C GLY A 53 9.48 15.20 -1.78
N LEU A 54 10.65 14.87 -2.35
CA LEU A 54 11.60 15.84 -2.86
C LEU A 54 11.56 15.82 -4.39
N SER A 55 11.34 16.94 -5.02
CA SER A 55 11.44 17.04 -6.48
C SER A 55 12.91 17.26 -6.89
N VAL A 56 13.41 16.41 -7.77
CA VAL A 56 14.75 16.47 -8.31
C VAL A 56 14.66 16.79 -9.80
N SER A 57 15.27 17.87 -10.23
CA SER A 57 15.35 18.27 -11.64
C SER A 57 16.78 18.52 -12.06
N SER A 58 17.21 17.94 -13.18
CA SER A 58 18.51 18.24 -13.79
C SER A 58 18.50 19.66 -14.34
N VAL A 59 19.56 20.41 -14.04
CA VAL A 59 19.72 21.82 -14.44
C VAL A 59 20.98 21.96 -15.32
N PRO A 60 20.89 22.55 -16.53
CA PRO A 60 22.04 22.81 -17.36
C PRO A 60 23.00 23.80 -16.69
N LEU A 61 24.31 23.61 -16.92
CA LEU A 61 25.39 24.42 -16.33
C LEU A 61 25.24 25.93 -16.62
N GLU A 62 24.73 26.28 -17.79
CA GLU A 62 24.53 27.67 -18.25
C GLU A 62 23.48 28.43 -17.40
N TYR A 63 22.58 27.72 -16.73
CA TYR A 63 21.57 28.31 -15.85
C TYR A 63 22.05 28.56 -14.43
N LEU A 64 23.16 27.93 -14.02
CA LEU A 64 23.66 28.01 -12.64
C LEU A 64 24.08 29.43 -12.24
N SER A 65 24.75 30.16 -13.11
CA SER A 65 25.31 31.49 -12.78
C SER A 65 24.24 32.57 -12.64
N THR A 66 23.11 32.43 -13.35
CA THR A 66 22.03 33.45 -13.38
C THR A 66 20.85 33.14 -12.45
N GLU A 67 20.53 31.88 -12.24
CA GLU A 67 19.37 31.50 -11.39
C GLU A 67 19.75 31.26 -9.92
N ILE A 68 20.95 30.78 -9.63
CA ILE A 68 21.35 30.48 -8.24
C ILE A 68 21.30 31.73 -7.37
N GLN A 69 21.68 32.88 -7.87
CA GLN A 69 21.60 34.13 -7.13
C GLN A 69 20.17 34.62 -6.87
N LYS A 70 19.20 34.17 -7.69
CA LYS A 70 17.77 34.59 -7.57
C LYS A 70 16.90 33.61 -6.82
N VAL A 71 17.27 32.32 -6.74
CA VAL A 71 16.40 31.23 -6.31
C VAL A 71 16.93 30.45 -5.09
N LEU A 72 18.15 30.71 -4.63
CA LEU A 72 18.69 30.15 -3.39
C LEU A 72 17.89 30.66 -2.19
N GLY A 73 16.89 29.90 -1.77
CA GLY A 73 16.07 30.11 -0.58
C GLY A 73 16.14 28.89 0.34
N LYS A 74 15.46 28.97 1.50
CA LYS A 74 15.46 27.91 2.54
C LYS A 74 14.96 26.54 2.09
N GLU A 75 14.34 26.47 0.92
CA GLU A 75 13.63 25.27 0.43
C GLU A 75 14.22 24.68 -0.85
N VAL A 76 15.33 25.23 -1.35
CA VAL A 76 15.97 24.80 -2.60
C VAL A 76 17.44 24.55 -2.38
N LEU A 77 17.89 23.35 -2.71
CA LEU A 77 19.29 22.94 -2.71
C LEU A 77 19.74 22.63 -4.13
N TYR A 78 21.02 22.86 -4.41
CA TYR A 78 21.64 22.37 -5.63
C TYR A 78 22.71 21.35 -5.27
N LEU A 79 22.68 20.22 -5.95
CA LEU A 79 23.64 19.14 -5.81
C LEU A 79 24.46 19.06 -7.09
N ALA A 80 25.75 19.20 -6.96
CA ALA A 80 26.72 19.06 -8.07
C ALA A 80 27.47 17.74 -7.90
N LEU A 81 27.29 16.82 -8.85
CA LEU A 81 27.91 15.49 -8.84
C LEU A 81 28.89 15.35 -10.01
N SER A 82 30.06 14.79 -9.73
CA SER A 82 31.06 14.35 -10.72
C SER A 82 31.56 12.96 -10.29
N SER A 83 32.26 12.25 -11.15
CA SER A 83 32.86 10.96 -10.83
C SER A 83 33.71 10.95 -9.54
N ASN A 84 34.38 12.09 -9.21
CA ASN A 84 35.28 12.22 -8.06
C ASN A 84 34.92 13.35 -7.09
N SER A 85 33.77 14.00 -7.25
CA SER A 85 33.42 15.14 -6.40
C SER A 85 31.88 15.23 -6.23
N ALA A 86 31.43 15.54 -5.01
CA ALA A 86 30.05 15.79 -4.70
C ALA A 86 29.94 17.03 -3.81
N PHE A 87 29.22 18.04 -4.29
CA PHE A 87 29.06 19.33 -3.60
C PHE A 87 27.56 19.62 -3.43
N MET A 88 27.19 20.09 -2.24
CA MET A 88 25.89 20.63 -1.97
C MET A 88 25.94 22.14 -1.80
N LEU A 89 25.16 22.85 -2.59
CA LEU A 89 25.04 24.31 -2.55
C LEU A 89 23.73 24.70 -1.88
N SER A 90 23.81 25.58 -0.89
CA SER A 90 22.66 26.14 -0.19
C SER A 90 22.90 27.60 0.17
N TRP A 91 21.86 28.33 0.60
CA TRP A 91 21.96 29.73 1.02
C TRP A 91 22.08 29.84 2.54
N ASP A 92 22.97 30.71 3.01
CA ASP A 92 23.08 31.06 4.41
C ASP A 92 22.43 32.42 4.68
N ASP A 93 21.27 32.43 5.35
CA ASP A 93 20.51 33.65 5.63
C ASP A 93 21.23 34.59 6.61
N ALA A 94 22.11 34.09 7.47
CA ALA A 94 22.81 34.89 8.48
C ALA A 94 23.93 35.69 7.85
N ILE A 95 24.67 35.08 6.90
CA ILE A 95 25.83 35.68 6.25
C ILE A 95 25.44 36.27 4.88
N LYS A 96 24.25 35.93 4.35
CA LYS A 96 23.74 36.32 3.02
C LYS A 96 24.69 35.92 1.88
N LYS A 97 25.32 34.77 1.97
CA LYS A 97 26.21 34.19 0.96
C LYS A 97 25.84 32.74 0.66
N PRO A 98 26.09 32.25 -0.57
CA PRO A 98 25.97 30.85 -0.87
C PRO A 98 27.08 30.08 -0.14
N LYS A 99 26.64 28.98 0.52
CA LYS A 99 27.54 28.01 1.16
C LYS A 99 27.64 26.74 0.32
N CYS A 100 28.84 26.25 0.19
CA CYS A 100 29.20 25.03 -0.51
C CYS A 100 29.71 24.02 0.51
N LEU A 101 29.07 22.88 0.59
CA LEU A 101 29.47 21.75 1.41
C LEU A 101 30.06 20.66 0.52
N ASN A 102 31.32 20.33 0.72
CA ASN A 102 31.97 19.21 0.05
C ASN A 102 31.59 17.93 0.78
N LEU A 103 30.87 17.03 0.09
CA LEU A 103 30.35 15.80 0.70
C LEU A 103 31.38 14.69 0.84
N LEU A 104 32.51 14.79 0.12
CA LEU A 104 33.58 13.80 0.10
C LEU A 104 34.78 14.16 1.00
N ASP A 105 34.95 15.44 1.33
CA ASP A 105 36.09 15.91 2.14
C ASP A 105 35.62 16.34 3.53
N GLN A 106 35.30 15.35 4.38
CA GLN A 106 34.88 15.51 5.79
C GLN A 106 33.81 16.58 6.01
N PHE A 107 32.93 16.78 5.03
CA PHE A 107 31.88 17.81 5.03
C PHE A 107 32.44 19.23 5.21
N SER A 108 33.57 19.53 4.58
CA SER A 108 34.19 20.87 4.64
C SER A 108 33.23 21.93 4.07
N LEU A 109 32.97 22.98 4.87
CA LEU A 109 32.09 24.09 4.51
C LEU A 109 32.88 25.26 4.00
N THR A 110 32.56 25.73 2.80
CA THR A 110 33.17 26.95 2.20
C THR A 110 32.08 27.94 1.78
N TYR A 111 32.31 29.24 1.97
CA TYR A 111 31.43 30.28 1.44
C TYR A 111 31.96 30.73 0.09
N LEU A 112 31.07 30.82 -0.88
CA LEU A 112 31.40 31.17 -2.25
C LEU A 112 31.21 32.68 -2.47
N ASP A 113 32.22 33.33 -3.04
CA ASP A 113 32.12 34.71 -3.53
C ASP A 113 31.62 34.76 -4.98
N ASP A 114 31.91 33.73 -5.76
CA ASP A 114 31.42 33.52 -7.12
C ASP A 114 31.32 32.01 -7.42
N PHE A 115 30.78 31.66 -8.58
CA PHE A 115 30.63 30.28 -9.05
C PHE A 115 31.69 29.85 -10.07
N SER A 116 32.72 30.65 -10.30
CA SER A 116 33.75 30.40 -11.30
C SER A 116 34.50 29.08 -11.11
N GLN A 117 34.61 28.61 -9.86
CA GLN A 117 35.19 27.28 -9.55
C GLN A 117 34.37 26.09 -10.07
N PHE A 118 33.11 26.31 -10.46
CA PHE A 118 32.29 25.30 -11.09
C PHE A 118 32.23 25.39 -12.61
N GLU A 119 32.69 26.52 -13.18
CA GLU A 119 32.74 26.79 -14.63
C GLU A 119 33.99 26.24 -15.31
N GLY A 120 35.06 25.92 -14.56
CA GLY A 120 36.35 25.52 -15.09
C GLY A 120 36.75 24.09 -14.78
N GLY A 121 36.63 23.16 -15.70
CA GLY A 121 37.55 22.04 -15.77
C GLY A 121 37.06 20.59 -15.79
N GLU A 122 35.82 20.24 -15.56
CA GLU A 122 35.32 18.86 -15.80
C GLU A 122 34.02 18.92 -16.58
N THR A 123 34.05 18.43 -17.81
CA THR A 123 32.87 18.33 -18.71
C THR A 123 31.84 17.29 -18.26
N ASP A 124 32.03 16.69 -17.11
CA ASP A 124 31.31 15.52 -16.63
C ASP A 124 30.55 15.77 -15.31
N ARG A 125 30.16 17.04 -15.05
CA ARG A 125 29.38 17.38 -13.85
C ARG A 125 27.88 17.42 -14.13
N ALA A 126 27.10 16.62 -13.40
CA ALA A 126 25.67 16.71 -13.37
C ALA A 126 25.20 17.62 -12.23
N PHE A 127 24.30 18.55 -12.54
CA PHE A 127 23.71 19.45 -11.54
C PHE A 127 22.24 19.15 -11.36
N PHE A 128 21.85 19.00 -10.09
CA PHE A 128 20.48 18.72 -9.71
C PHE A 128 19.96 19.83 -8.81
N GLN A 129 18.81 20.37 -9.14
CA GLN A 129 18.04 21.22 -8.25
C GLN A 129 17.10 20.31 -7.44
N ILE A 130 17.23 20.35 -6.11
CA ILE A 130 16.40 19.59 -5.20
C ILE A 130 15.53 20.57 -4.43
N LYS A 131 14.23 20.41 -4.56
CA LYS A 131 13.23 21.21 -3.85
C LYS A 131 12.42 20.28 -2.95
N ARG A 132 12.05 20.77 -1.79
CA ARG A 132 10.96 20.16 -1.07
C ARG A 132 9.72 20.28 -1.94
N ASP A 133 9.05 19.20 -2.21
CA ASP A 133 7.71 19.22 -2.81
C ASP A 133 6.78 19.84 -1.76
N THR A 134 6.82 21.17 -1.66
CA THR A 134 5.81 21.88 -0.89
C THR A 134 4.50 21.62 -1.59
N ALA A 135 3.50 21.28 -0.82
CA ALA A 135 2.13 21.05 -1.26
C ALA A 135 1.52 22.19 -2.13
N GLU A 136 2.26 23.28 -2.34
CA GLU A 136 1.89 24.42 -3.19
C GLU A 136 1.88 24.10 -4.70
N ASN A 137 2.60 23.10 -5.20
CA ASN A 137 2.48 22.68 -6.60
C ASN A 137 1.27 21.79 -6.88
N LEU A 138 0.58 21.35 -5.85
CA LEU A 138 -0.76 20.77 -5.89
C LEU A 138 -1.85 21.85 -5.70
N ALA A 139 -1.47 23.12 -5.78
CA ALA A 139 -2.32 24.25 -5.51
C ALA A 139 -3.54 24.29 -6.44
N PHE A 140 -4.66 24.37 -5.77
CA PHE A 140 -5.94 24.86 -6.26
C PHE A 140 -6.98 23.85 -6.72
N VAL A 141 -7.27 22.84 -5.88
CA VAL A 141 -8.66 22.40 -5.72
C VAL A 141 -8.97 22.35 -4.22
N PRO A 142 -9.71 23.28 -3.64
CA PRO A 142 -10.07 23.25 -2.23
C PRO A 142 -10.78 21.94 -1.90
N GLY A 143 -10.19 21.12 -1.02
CA GLY A 143 -10.75 19.85 -0.57
C GLY A 143 -10.15 18.56 -1.20
N VAL A 144 -9.26 18.67 -2.20
CA VAL A 144 -8.63 17.50 -2.85
C VAL A 144 -7.30 17.08 -2.18
N GLU A 145 -6.65 17.99 -1.48
CA GLU A 145 -5.35 17.74 -0.83
C GLU A 145 -5.38 16.64 0.26
N LYS A 146 -6.57 16.34 0.80
CA LYS A 146 -6.75 15.33 1.85
C LYS A 146 -7.22 13.96 1.32
N HIS A 147 -7.45 13.81 0.01
CA HIS A 147 -8.09 12.60 -0.50
C HIS A 147 -7.08 11.64 -1.13
N TRP A 148 -6.81 10.49 -0.45
CA TRP A 148 -5.83 9.49 -0.84
C TRP A 148 -5.90 9.05 -2.31
N PHE A 149 -7.11 9.02 -2.88
CA PHE A 149 -7.37 8.57 -4.25
C PHE A 149 -7.32 9.73 -5.26
N TRP A 150 -8.15 10.78 -5.04
CA TRP A 150 -8.32 11.86 -6.01
C TRP A 150 -7.05 12.69 -6.21
N SER A 151 -6.21 12.84 -5.19
CA SER A 151 -4.93 13.54 -5.33
C SER A 151 -4.03 12.91 -6.39
N THR A 152 -3.97 11.58 -6.45
CA THR A 152 -3.17 10.84 -7.44
C THR A 152 -3.74 10.97 -8.86
N ILE A 153 -5.07 10.90 -9.01
CA ILE A 153 -5.73 11.10 -10.32
C ILE A 153 -5.47 12.52 -10.85
N TRP A 154 -5.60 13.54 -10.00
CA TRP A 154 -5.36 14.93 -10.39
C TRP A 154 -3.89 15.22 -10.72
N LYS A 155 -2.93 14.52 -10.14
CA LYS A 155 -1.51 14.61 -10.52
C LYS A 155 -1.34 14.30 -12.01
N ASN A 156 -2.07 13.34 -12.54
CA ASN A 156 -2.02 12.89 -13.94
C ASN A 156 -3.00 13.63 -14.87
N ARG A 157 -3.58 14.78 -14.43
CA ARG A 157 -4.57 15.56 -15.20
C ARG A 157 -4.12 15.92 -16.62
N SER A 158 -2.81 16.17 -16.82
CA SER A 158 -2.25 16.49 -18.13
C SER A 158 -2.49 15.37 -19.15
N SER A 159 -2.23 14.12 -18.77
CA SER A 159 -2.43 12.96 -19.64
C SER A 159 -3.92 12.75 -19.97
N TYR A 160 -4.81 12.95 -18.99
CA TYR A 160 -6.27 12.87 -19.23
C TYR A 160 -6.78 14.00 -20.11
N THR A 161 -6.25 15.23 -19.97
CA THR A 161 -6.63 16.34 -20.87
C THR A 161 -6.13 16.10 -22.29
N HIS A 162 -4.93 15.58 -22.51
CA HIS A 162 -4.46 15.19 -23.84
C HIS A 162 -5.32 14.08 -24.45
N ALA A 163 -5.75 13.10 -23.63
CA ALA A 163 -6.67 12.07 -24.11
C ALA A 163 -8.05 12.65 -24.48
N ALA A 164 -8.56 13.61 -23.72
CA ALA A 164 -9.82 14.30 -24.04
C ALA A 164 -9.73 15.11 -25.34
N ILE A 165 -8.60 15.83 -25.55
CA ILE A 165 -8.35 16.56 -26.82
C ILE A 165 -8.26 15.58 -27.99
N ALA A 166 -7.57 14.44 -27.82
CA ALA A 166 -7.52 13.41 -28.86
C ALA A 166 -8.91 12.82 -29.15
N SER A 167 -9.77 12.63 -28.12
CA SER A 167 -11.18 12.23 -28.33
C SER A 167 -11.96 13.28 -29.10
N LEU A 168 -11.76 14.59 -28.81
CA LEU A 168 -12.39 15.67 -29.60
C LEU A 168 -12.03 15.57 -31.08
N VAL A 169 -10.75 15.41 -31.40
CA VAL A 169 -10.25 15.30 -32.78
C VAL A 169 -10.83 14.05 -33.47
N THR A 170 -10.80 12.90 -32.80
CA THR A 170 -11.37 11.64 -33.32
C THR A 170 -12.87 11.77 -33.61
N ASN A 171 -13.64 12.36 -32.70
CA ASN A 171 -15.08 12.56 -32.90
C ASN A 171 -15.38 13.58 -34.00
N LEU A 172 -14.53 14.60 -34.21
CA LEU A 172 -14.63 15.51 -35.33
C LEU A 172 -14.38 14.79 -36.66
N PHE A 173 -13.36 13.93 -36.74
CA PHE A 173 -13.10 13.11 -37.93
C PHE A 173 -14.23 12.11 -38.24
N ALA A 174 -14.94 11.66 -37.21
CA ALA A 174 -16.11 10.79 -37.38
C ALA A 174 -17.25 11.49 -38.18
N LEU A 175 -17.37 12.83 -38.13
CA LEU A 175 -18.28 13.60 -38.99
C LEU A 175 -17.85 13.55 -40.46
N GLY A 176 -16.54 13.48 -40.73
CA GLY A 176 -15.99 13.43 -42.09
C GLY A 176 -16.54 12.27 -42.91
N THR A 177 -16.71 11.09 -42.30
CA THR A 177 -17.29 9.91 -42.97
C THR A 177 -18.73 10.15 -43.45
N SER A 178 -19.53 10.82 -42.61
CA SER A 178 -20.92 11.14 -42.91
C SER A 178 -21.02 12.18 -44.04
N LEU A 179 -20.20 13.24 -43.97
CA LEU A 179 -20.11 14.29 -44.98
C LEU A 179 -19.57 13.75 -46.30
N PHE A 180 -18.56 12.89 -46.29
CA PHE A 180 -18.05 12.20 -47.46
C PHE A 180 -19.18 11.46 -48.19
N SER A 181 -19.92 10.61 -47.46
CA SER A 181 -21.04 9.87 -48.04
C SER A 181 -22.10 10.83 -48.61
N MET A 182 -22.47 11.88 -47.89
CA MET A 182 -23.44 12.88 -48.35
C MET A 182 -22.99 13.53 -49.65
N ILE A 183 -21.76 13.95 -49.77
CA ILE A 183 -21.22 14.61 -50.98
C ILE A 183 -21.18 13.64 -52.16
N VAL A 184 -20.77 12.39 -51.93
CA VAL A 184 -20.72 11.37 -52.98
C VAL A 184 -22.12 11.13 -53.55
N TYR A 185 -23.14 10.93 -52.71
CA TYR A 185 -24.50 10.64 -53.18
C TYR A 185 -25.24 11.86 -53.73
N ASN A 186 -25.01 13.08 -53.23
CA ASN A 186 -25.70 14.28 -53.70
C ASN A 186 -25.03 14.94 -54.91
N ARG A 187 -23.69 14.77 -55.04
CA ARG A 187 -22.96 15.52 -56.07
C ARG A 187 -22.20 14.63 -57.06
N VAL A 188 -21.42 13.68 -56.57
CA VAL A 188 -20.52 12.89 -57.43
C VAL A 188 -21.30 11.94 -58.33
N ILE A 189 -22.24 11.18 -57.77
CA ILE A 189 -23.04 10.20 -58.54
C ILE A 189 -23.92 10.88 -59.57
N PRO A 190 -24.73 11.95 -59.28
CA PRO A 190 -25.59 12.57 -60.27
C PRO A 190 -24.83 13.28 -61.40
N SER A 191 -23.64 13.79 -61.15
CA SER A 191 -22.82 14.52 -62.09
C SER A 191 -21.75 13.69 -62.82
N ASN A 192 -21.63 12.38 -62.49
CA ASN A 192 -20.57 11.49 -63.01
C ASN A 192 -19.14 12.03 -62.80
N ALA A 193 -18.90 12.78 -61.75
CA ALA A 193 -17.65 13.48 -61.48
C ALA A 193 -16.57 12.57 -60.89
N MET A 194 -15.99 11.64 -61.68
CA MET A 194 -15.00 10.66 -61.23
C MET A 194 -13.69 11.27 -60.73
N SER A 195 -13.26 12.41 -61.27
CA SER A 195 -12.09 13.15 -60.78
C SER A 195 -12.29 13.69 -59.37
N SER A 196 -13.51 14.20 -59.08
CA SER A 196 -13.86 14.65 -57.73
C SER A 196 -13.92 13.49 -56.72
N LEU A 197 -14.36 12.31 -57.19
CA LEU A 197 -14.37 11.10 -56.33
C LEU A 197 -12.97 10.71 -55.87
N LEU A 198 -11.98 10.71 -56.79
CA LEU A 198 -10.60 10.38 -56.45
C LEU A 198 -10.03 11.34 -55.39
N VAL A 199 -10.29 12.64 -55.52
CA VAL A 199 -9.86 13.64 -54.53
C VAL A 199 -10.54 13.41 -53.17
N LEU A 200 -11.85 13.14 -53.16
CA LEU A 200 -12.59 12.86 -51.94
C LEU A 200 -12.10 11.59 -51.23
N VAL A 201 -11.86 10.52 -52.01
CA VAL A 201 -11.35 9.25 -51.46
C VAL A 201 -9.95 9.44 -50.90
N SER A 202 -9.03 10.09 -51.62
CA SER A 202 -7.67 10.34 -51.12
C SER A 202 -7.68 11.20 -49.84
N GLY A 203 -8.53 12.23 -49.79
CA GLY A 203 -8.72 13.03 -48.56
C GLY A 203 -9.30 12.21 -47.41
N MET A 204 -10.28 11.33 -47.68
CA MET A 204 -10.87 10.48 -46.65
C MET A 204 -9.88 9.43 -46.12
N VAL A 205 -9.05 8.84 -46.99
CA VAL A 205 -7.96 7.92 -46.54
C VAL A 205 -7.00 8.65 -45.62
N LEU A 206 -6.63 9.89 -45.94
CA LEU A 206 -5.77 10.69 -45.06
C LEU A 206 -6.42 10.94 -43.67
N VAL A 207 -7.73 11.31 -43.69
CA VAL A 207 -8.50 11.52 -42.44
C VAL A 207 -8.53 10.24 -41.59
N LEU A 208 -8.79 9.08 -42.21
CA LEU A 208 -8.79 7.78 -41.48
C LEU A 208 -7.42 7.42 -40.94
N LEU A 209 -6.33 7.74 -41.64
CA LEU A 209 -4.97 7.50 -41.16
C LEU A 209 -4.66 8.38 -39.96
N VAL A 210 -4.99 9.66 -40.02
CA VAL A 210 -4.82 10.59 -38.89
C VAL A 210 -5.71 10.19 -37.72
N ASP A 211 -6.95 9.76 -37.95
CA ASP A 211 -7.84 9.24 -36.90
C ASP A 211 -7.24 8.02 -36.20
N TYR A 212 -6.68 7.06 -36.96
CA TYR A 212 -5.99 5.89 -36.41
C TYR A 212 -4.79 6.27 -35.52
N LEU A 213 -3.96 7.20 -35.99
CA LEU A 213 -2.81 7.70 -35.23
C LEU A 213 -3.27 8.40 -33.94
N THR A 214 -4.30 9.26 -34.04
CA THR A 214 -4.84 9.98 -32.88
C THR A 214 -5.40 9.02 -31.82
N ARG A 215 -6.14 7.97 -32.22
CA ARG A 215 -6.63 6.93 -31.33
C ARG A 215 -5.48 6.17 -30.66
N SER A 216 -4.42 5.85 -31.42
CA SER A 216 -3.25 5.16 -30.88
C SER A 216 -2.53 6.00 -29.84
N ILE A 217 -2.33 7.30 -30.10
CA ILE A 217 -1.74 8.26 -29.18
C ILE A 217 -2.61 8.41 -27.93
N ARG A 218 -3.94 8.58 -28.09
CA ARG A 218 -4.88 8.66 -26.97
C ARG A 218 -4.77 7.46 -26.04
N ASN A 219 -4.77 6.25 -26.60
CA ASN A 219 -4.69 5.02 -25.81
C ASN A 219 -3.34 4.93 -25.05
N LYS A 220 -2.25 5.42 -25.66
CA LYS A 220 -0.93 5.47 -25.01
C LYS A 220 -0.93 6.45 -23.81
N PHE A 221 -1.51 7.65 -23.95
CA PHE A 221 -1.61 8.60 -22.83
C PHE A 221 -2.42 8.03 -21.65
N LEU A 222 -3.54 7.38 -21.94
CA LEU A 222 -4.37 6.74 -20.90
C LEU A 222 -3.63 5.59 -20.22
N SER A 223 -2.91 4.78 -20.98
CA SER A 223 -2.12 3.67 -20.45
C SER A 223 -1.02 4.17 -19.52
N VAL A 224 -0.26 5.19 -19.94
CA VAL A 224 0.84 5.77 -19.11
C VAL A 224 0.27 6.37 -17.82
N ALA A 225 -0.80 7.16 -17.90
CA ALA A 225 -1.45 7.74 -16.73
C ALA A 225 -2.02 6.65 -15.79
N GLY A 226 -2.54 5.57 -16.36
CA GLY A 226 -3.05 4.43 -15.60
C GLY A 226 -1.96 3.72 -14.81
N VAL A 227 -0.81 3.43 -15.44
CA VAL A 227 0.32 2.74 -14.79
C VAL A 227 0.92 3.58 -13.66
N ASP A 228 1.15 4.88 -13.87
CA ASP A 228 1.72 5.76 -12.83
C ASP A 228 0.78 5.89 -11.63
N SER A 229 -0.52 6.06 -11.90
CA SER A 229 -1.55 6.10 -10.84
C SER A 229 -1.63 4.77 -10.09
N ASP A 230 -1.50 3.63 -10.79
CA ASP A 230 -1.56 2.28 -10.23
C ASP A 230 -0.45 2.05 -9.21
N LEU A 231 0.81 2.29 -9.61
CA LEU A 231 1.96 2.10 -8.73
C LEU A 231 1.86 2.96 -7.48
N THR A 232 1.52 4.24 -7.64
CA THR A 232 1.39 5.17 -6.51
C THR A 232 0.27 4.78 -5.55
N LEU A 233 -0.90 4.36 -6.07
CA LEU A 233 -2.04 3.98 -5.24
C LEU A 233 -1.84 2.60 -4.58
N ALA A 234 -1.23 1.65 -5.31
CA ALA A 234 -0.92 0.33 -4.75
C ALA A 234 0.06 0.43 -3.58
N ASP A 235 1.11 1.23 -3.73
CA ASP A 235 2.08 1.50 -2.66
C ASP A 235 1.41 2.15 -1.44
N ARG A 236 0.60 3.19 -1.64
CA ARG A 236 -0.15 3.85 -0.56
C ARG A 236 -1.10 2.90 0.17
N LEU A 237 -1.82 2.05 -0.57
CA LEU A 237 -2.74 1.08 0.02
C LEU A 237 -1.98 0.03 0.83
N PHE A 238 -0.87 -0.48 0.30
CA PHE A 238 -0.07 -1.48 0.99
C PHE A 238 0.61 -0.90 2.23
N SER A 239 1.22 0.28 2.12
CA SER A 239 1.79 1.00 3.27
C SER A 239 0.74 1.26 4.34
N ARG A 240 -0.49 1.66 3.95
CA ARG A 240 -1.60 1.87 4.89
C ARG A 240 -1.96 0.59 5.64
N VAL A 241 -2.00 -0.56 4.94
CA VAL A 241 -2.31 -1.86 5.57
C VAL A 241 -1.24 -2.25 6.60
N LEU A 242 0.03 -1.99 6.30
CA LEU A 242 1.14 -2.25 7.23
C LEU A 242 1.12 -1.33 8.46
N ASP A 243 0.63 -0.11 8.30
CA ASP A 243 0.56 0.91 9.36
C ASP A 243 -0.75 0.88 10.16
N LEU A 244 -1.70 0.00 9.82
CA LEU A 244 -2.96 -0.14 10.57
C LEU A 244 -2.71 -0.59 12.01
N LYS A 245 -3.37 0.06 12.97
CA LYS A 245 -3.41 -0.45 14.35
C LYS A 245 -3.96 -1.86 14.37
N PHE A 246 -3.27 -2.77 15.05
CA PHE A 246 -3.64 -4.19 15.09
C PHE A 246 -5.07 -4.40 15.63
N GLU A 247 -5.51 -3.58 16.57
CA GLU A 247 -6.86 -3.57 17.15
C GLU A 247 -7.96 -3.14 16.18
N SER A 248 -7.60 -2.33 15.15
CA SER A 248 -8.56 -1.79 14.17
C SER A 248 -8.84 -2.77 13.04
N ARG A 249 -8.11 -3.87 12.95
CA ARG A 249 -8.24 -4.85 11.88
C ARG A 249 -9.58 -5.57 11.95
N LYS A 250 -10.46 -5.31 10.99
CA LYS A 250 -11.77 -5.93 10.86
C LYS A 250 -11.76 -7.09 9.85
N GLY A 251 -12.44 -8.17 10.19
CA GLY A 251 -12.64 -9.30 9.28
C GLY A 251 -11.46 -10.26 9.15
N SER A 252 -11.58 -11.22 8.23
CA SER A 252 -10.57 -12.25 7.98
C SER A 252 -9.44 -11.74 7.07
N VAL A 253 -8.28 -12.42 7.11
CA VAL A 253 -7.16 -12.16 6.18
C VAL A 253 -7.62 -12.27 4.72
N GLY A 254 -8.47 -13.26 4.41
CA GLY A 254 -9.01 -13.45 3.08
C GLY A 254 -9.94 -12.31 2.63
N ALA A 255 -10.73 -11.73 3.54
CA ALA A 255 -11.56 -10.57 3.25
C ALA A 255 -10.69 -9.33 2.95
N LEU A 256 -9.65 -9.09 3.76
CA LEU A 256 -8.71 -7.99 3.54
C LEU A 256 -7.94 -8.15 2.22
N ALA A 257 -7.46 -9.36 1.93
CA ALA A 257 -6.80 -9.66 0.66
C ALA A 257 -7.73 -9.43 -0.55
N ASN A 258 -9.02 -9.80 -0.43
CA ASN A 258 -10.00 -9.49 -1.47
C ASN A 258 -10.20 -7.97 -1.62
N THR A 259 -10.30 -7.22 -0.51
CA THR A 259 -10.45 -5.76 -0.57
C THR A 259 -9.28 -5.11 -1.30
N LEU A 260 -8.04 -5.55 -1.04
CA LEU A 260 -6.87 -5.06 -1.78
C LEU A 260 -6.91 -5.45 -3.27
N LYS A 261 -7.37 -6.68 -3.58
CA LYS A 261 -7.54 -7.12 -4.96
C LYS A 261 -8.57 -6.30 -5.73
N GLU A 262 -9.62 -5.84 -5.07
CA GLU A 262 -10.66 -5.01 -5.68
C GLU A 262 -10.12 -3.67 -6.23
N PHE A 263 -8.94 -3.25 -5.79
CA PHE A 263 -8.23 -2.10 -6.38
C PHE A 263 -7.97 -2.31 -7.89
N GLU A 264 -7.80 -3.56 -8.34
CA GLU A 264 -7.62 -3.89 -9.76
C GLU A 264 -8.81 -3.41 -10.62
N HIS A 265 -10.04 -3.48 -10.10
CA HIS A 265 -11.22 -2.99 -10.81
C HIS A 265 -11.20 -1.47 -11.00
N ILE A 266 -10.71 -0.74 -10.00
CA ILE A 266 -10.54 0.72 -10.10
C ILE A 266 -9.47 1.05 -11.13
N ARG A 267 -8.31 0.36 -11.07
CA ARG A 267 -7.22 0.51 -12.02
C ARG A 267 -7.67 0.29 -13.46
N GLU A 268 -8.34 -0.86 -13.70
CA GLU A 268 -8.84 -1.20 -15.04
C GLU A 268 -9.77 -0.13 -15.61
N PHE A 269 -10.60 0.51 -14.79
CA PHE A 269 -11.50 1.55 -15.25
C PHE A 269 -10.72 2.76 -15.79
N PHE A 270 -9.74 3.27 -15.05
CA PHE A 270 -8.97 4.45 -15.44
C PHE A 270 -8.03 4.19 -16.63
N ALA A 271 -7.62 2.93 -16.84
CA ALA A 271 -6.82 2.49 -17.98
C ALA A 271 -7.66 2.00 -19.17
N SER A 272 -8.99 1.90 -19.05
CA SER A 272 -9.83 1.18 -20.00
C SER A 272 -10.53 2.06 -21.03
N ALA A 273 -11.00 1.40 -22.10
CA ALA A 273 -11.90 1.98 -23.08
C ALA A 273 -13.22 2.53 -22.48
N THR A 274 -13.58 2.13 -21.25
CA THR A 274 -14.77 2.62 -20.55
C THR A 274 -14.65 4.11 -20.22
N LEU A 275 -13.49 4.58 -19.78
CA LEU A 275 -13.23 6.00 -19.57
C LEU A 275 -13.32 6.78 -20.88
N VAL A 276 -12.78 6.21 -21.97
CA VAL A 276 -12.90 6.79 -23.31
C VAL A 276 -14.36 6.93 -23.71
N SER A 277 -15.16 5.88 -23.54
CA SER A 277 -16.60 5.92 -23.87
C SER A 277 -17.34 6.97 -23.05
N MET A 278 -16.95 7.18 -21.80
CA MET A 278 -17.52 8.23 -20.94
C MET A 278 -17.16 9.64 -21.46
N ILE A 279 -15.92 9.83 -21.92
CA ILE A 279 -15.48 11.08 -22.56
C ILE A 279 -16.23 11.32 -23.87
N ASP A 280 -16.63 10.26 -24.59
CA ASP A 280 -17.31 10.36 -25.86
C ASP A 280 -18.83 10.70 -25.75
N VAL A 281 -19.46 10.52 -24.57
CA VAL A 281 -20.89 10.84 -24.34
C VAL A 281 -21.27 12.29 -24.73
N PRO A 282 -20.52 13.34 -24.34
CA PRO A 282 -20.83 14.71 -24.75
C PRO A 282 -20.84 14.93 -26.27
N PHE A 283 -20.06 14.14 -27.02
CA PHE A 283 -20.00 14.29 -28.48
C PHE A 283 -21.25 13.75 -29.17
N ALA A 284 -22.04 12.90 -28.51
CA ALA A 284 -23.36 12.52 -29.06
C ALA A 284 -24.24 13.74 -29.34
N PHE A 285 -24.15 14.80 -28.50
CA PHE A 285 -24.88 16.04 -28.74
C PHE A 285 -24.37 16.78 -29.99
N VAL A 286 -23.08 16.73 -30.28
CA VAL A 286 -22.47 17.28 -31.49
C VAL A 286 -23.01 16.54 -32.73
N PHE A 287 -23.09 15.20 -32.65
CA PHE A 287 -23.66 14.39 -33.74
C PHE A 287 -25.15 14.67 -33.97
N LEU A 288 -25.93 14.84 -32.87
CA LEU A 288 -27.34 15.22 -32.97
C LEU A 288 -27.53 16.61 -33.61
N PHE A 289 -26.67 17.57 -33.19
CA PHE A 289 -26.70 18.91 -33.79
C PHE A 289 -26.32 18.89 -35.26
N ALA A 290 -25.28 18.17 -35.66
CA ALA A 290 -24.89 17.98 -37.04
C ALA A 290 -26.02 17.32 -37.86
N MET A 291 -26.68 16.32 -37.27
CA MET A 291 -27.81 15.64 -37.88
C MET A 291 -29.01 16.57 -38.10
N TYR A 292 -29.30 17.47 -37.13
CA TYR A 292 -30.33 18.49 -37.26
C TYR A 292 -30.02 19.46 -38.39
N LEU A 293 -28.77 19.89 -38.55
CA LEU A 293 -28.36 20.80 -39.64
C LEU A 293 -28.45 20.13 -41.04
N ILE A 294 -28.19 18.83 -41.13
CA ILE A 294 -28.15 18.09 -42.40
C ILE A 294 -29.54 17.58 -42.83
N GLY A 295 -30.35 17.11 -41.87
CA GLY A 295 -31.58 16.36 -42.11
C GLY A 295 -32.82 16.84 -41.35
N GLY A 296 -32.72 17.95 -40.59
CA GLY A 296 -33.85 18.53 -39.89
C GLY A 296 -34.59 17.55 -38.98
N LEU A 297 -35.85 17.23 -39.33
CA LEU A 297 -36.70 16.34 -38.55
C LEU A 297 -36.21 14.87 -38.43
N MET A 298 -35.20 14.45 -39.22
CA MET A 298 -34.61 13.11 -39.12
C MET A 298 -33.94 12.86 -37.73
N VAL A 299 -33.71 13.92 -36.94
CA VAL A 299 -33.15 13.81 -35.57
C VAL A 299 -34.16 13.24 -34.57
N LEU A 300 -35.48 13.40 -34.80
CA LEU A 300 -36.50 13.00 -33.82
C LEU A 300 -36.53 11.50 -33.50
N PRO A 301 -36.40 10.55 -34.46
CA PRO A 301 -36.27 9.14 -34.15
C PRO A 301 -35.08 8.84 -33.25
N VAL A 302 -33.96 9.55 -33.42
CA VAL A 302 -32.74 9.34 -32.61
C VAL A 302 -32.95 9.82 -31.18
N LEU A 303 -33.57 10.98 -30.98
CA LEU A 303 -33.94 11.51 -29.67
C LEU A 303 -34.90 10.56 -28.93
N ALA A 304 -35.92 10.02 -29.63
CA ALA A 304 -36.81 9.01 -29.06
C ALA A 304 -36.05 7.75 -28.68
N GLY A 305 -35.12 7.28 -29.51
CA GLY A 305 -34.26 6.13 -29.21
C GLY A 305 -33.38 6.36 -27.98
N ILE A 306 -32.73 7.51 -27.88
CA ILE A 306 -31.93 7.88 -26.69
C ILE A 306 -32.81 7.88 -25.44
N LEU A 307 -33.99 8.47 -25.49
CA LEU A 307 -34.90 8.48 -24.33
C LEU A 307 -35.28 7.06 -23.88
N ILE A 308 -35.56 6.14 -24.81
CA ILE A 308 -35.86 4.75 -24.50
C ILE A 308 -34.65 4.06 -23.84
N LEU A 309 -33.44 4.25 -24.39
CA LEU A 309 -32.21 3.66 -23.87
C LEU A 309 -31.90 4.17 -22.42
N VAL A 310 -32.02 5.47 -22.23
CA VAL A 310 -31.82 6.08 -20.90
C VAL A 310 -32.86 5.57 -19.90
N ALA A 311 -34.14 5.53 -20.31
CA ALA A 311 -35.22 5.01 -19.44
C ALA A 311 -35.00 3.54 -19.07
N ALA A 312 -34.64 2.68 -20.05
CA ALA A 312 -34.32 1.27 -19.77
C ALA A 312 -33.12 1.13 -18.81
N THR A 313 -32.09 1.94 -19.02
CA THR A 313 -30.88 1.92 -18.17
C THR A 313 -31.22 2.37 -16.74
N VAL A 314 -31.96 3.45 -16.56
CA VAL A 314 -32.39 3.97 -15.24
C VAL A 314 -33.27 2.95 -14.52
N TYR A 315 -34.13 2.23 -15.25
CA TYR A 315 -35.00 1.19 -14.68
C TYR A 315 -34.19 0.03 -14.06
N VAL A 316 -33.10 -0.42 -14.71
CA VAL A 316 -32.30 -1.55 -14.23
C VAL A 316 -31.22 -1.14 -13.22
N GLN A 317 -30.82 0.14 -13.21
CA GLN A 317 -29.73 0.67 -12.38
C GLN A 317 -29.79 0.29 -10.89
N PRO A 318 -30.92 0.39 -10.17
CA PRO A 318 -30.97 0.05 -8.74
C PRO A 318 -30.69 -1.44 -8.51
N ARG A 319 -31.14 -2.33 -9.42
CA ARG A 319 -30.85 -3.77 -9.35
C ARG A 319 -29.38 -4.05 -9.56
N LEU A 320 -28.77 -3.48 -10.59
CA LEU A 320 -27.35 -3.64 -10.88
C LEU A 320 -26.47 -3.15 -9.72
N LYS A 321 -26.85 -2.05 -9.08
CA LYS A 321 -26.16 -1.54 -7.89
C LYS A 321 -26.22 -2.51 -6.71
N ALA A 322 -27.38 -3.08 -6.43
CA ALA A 322 -27.57 -4.09 -5.37
C ALA A 322 -26.76 -5.36 -5.67
N LEU A 323 -26.82 -5.86 -6.91
CA LEU A 323 -26.08 -7.04 -7.35
C LEU A 323 -24.56 -6.82 -7.29
N ALA A 324 -24.06 -5.62 -7.61
CA ALA A 324 -22.64 -5.30 -7.47
C ALA A 324 -22.17 -5.39 -6.01
N LYS A 325 -22.99 -4.92 -5.06
CA LYS A 325 -22.69 -5.06 -3.62
C LYS A 325 -22.65 -6.52 -3.18
N HIS A 326 -23.66 -7.31 -3.56
CA HIS A 326 -23.70 -8.76 -3.24
C HIS A 326 -22.52 -9.50 -3.87
N SER A 327 -22.16 -9.19 -5.12
CA SER A 327 -21.00 -9.77 -5.78
C SER A 327 -19.70 -9.52 -5.01
N PHE A 328 -19.53 -8.32 -4.44
CA PHE A 328 -18.40 -7.97 -3.59
C PHE A 328 -18.38 -8.78 -2.28
N GLU A 329 -19.52 -8.86 -1.57
CA GLU A 329 -19.66 -9.60 -0.31
C GLU A 329 -19.41 -11.11 -0.50
N ASP A 330 -19.94 -11.69 -1.59
CA ASP A 330 -19.68 -13.09 -1.95
C ASP A 330 -18.23 -13.31 -2.36
N GLY A 331 -17.60 -12.35 -3.03
CA GLY A 331 -16.16 -12.35 -3.33
C GLY A 331 -15.31 -12.42 -2.05
N GLN A 332 -15.59 -11.58 -1.06
CA GLN A 332 -14.93 -11.64 0.24
C GLN A 332 -15.14 -13.00 0.94
N SER A 333 -16.37 -13.50 0.93
CA SER A 333 -16.72 -14.81 1.52
C SER A 333 -15.96 -15.94 0.86
N LYS A 334 -15.87 -15.95 -0.47
CA LYS A 334 -15.09 -16.93 -1.24
C LYS A 334 -13.61 -16.92 -0.87
N HIS A 335 -13.00 -15.75 -0.89
CA HIS A 335 -11.58 -15.62 -0.53
C HIS A 335 -11.33 -16.02 0.93
N SER A 336 -12.23 -15.67 1.85
CA SER A 336 -12.13 -16.10 3.25
C SER A 336 -12.13 -17.63 3.38
N VAL A 337 -13.07 -18.32 2.73
CA VAL A 337 -13.14 -19.80 2.74
C VAL A 337 -11.91 -20.43 2.10
N LEU A 338 -11.39 -19.87 1.00
CA LEU A 338 -10.19 -20.36 0.34
C LEU A 338 -8.95 -20.23 1.23
N VAL A 339 -8.72 -19.04 1.80
CA VAL A 339 -7.56 -18.79 2.67
C VAL A 339 -7.65 -19.67 3.92
N GLU A 340 -8.84 -19.78 4.56
CA GLU A 340 -9.07 -20.65 5.71
C GLU A 340 -8.77 -22.12 5.38
N SER A 341 -9.24 -22.60 4.21
CA SER A 341 -9.03 -23.98 3.77
C SER A 341 -7.57 -24.30 3.47
N LEU A 342 -6.85 -23.37 2.81
CA LEU A 342 -5.44 -23.56 2.48
C LEU A 342 -4.56 -23.47 3.73
N THR A 343 -4.87 -22.52 4.62
CA THR A 343 -4.13 -22.35 5.88
C THR A 343 -4.30 -23.55 6.80
N GLY A 344 -5.51 -24.13 6.86
CA GLY A 344 -5.84 -25.29 7.70
C GLY A 344 -5.77 -26.63 6.97
N LEU A 345 -5.11 -26.74 5.80
CA LEU A 345 -5.16 -27.91 4.93
C LEU A 345 -4.72 -29.20 5.62
N GLU A 346 -3.65 -29.15 6.42
CA GLU A 346 -3.15 -30.28 7.18
C GLU A 346 -4.22 -30.79 8.16
N THR A 347 -4.79 -29.90 8.98
CA THR A 347 -5.85 -30.24 9.92
C THR A 347 -7.07 -30.81 9.21
N LEU A 348 -7.49 -30.20 8.09
CA LEU A 348 -8.63 -30.67 7.32
C LEU A 348 -8.42 -32.09 6.76
N LYS A 349 -7.19 -32.43 6.37
CA LYS A 349 -6.83 -33.78 5.93
C LYS A 349 -6.82 -34.76 7.09
N LEU A 350 -6.23 -34.39 8.23
CA LEU A 350 -6.14 -35.25 9.41
C LEU A 350 -7.51 -35.63 9.98
N VAL A 351 -8.45 -34.65 10.02
CA VAL A 351 -9.81 -34.91 10.54
C VAL A 351 -10.81 -35.33 9.45
N GLY A 352 -10.36 -35.49 8.19
CA GLY A 352 -11.26 -35.88 7.08
C GLY A 352 -12.32 -34.83 6.72
N ALA A 353 -12.14 -33.56 7.09
CA ALA A 353 -13.14 -32.49 6.94
C ALA A 353 -13.23 -31.89 5.52
N GLY A 354 -12.57 -32.46 4.51
CA GLY A 354 -12.57 -31.95 3.13
C GLY A 354 -13.97 -31.86 2.51
N GLY A 355 -14.89 -32.77 2.88
CA GLY A 355 -16.29 -32.72 2.46
C GLY A 355 -17.06 -31.54 3.03
N PHE A 356 -16.78 -31.15 4.28
CA PHE A 356 -17.37 -29.96 4.93
C PHE A 356 -16.94 -28.67 4.22
N MET A 357 -15.65 -28.48 3.96
CA MET A 357 -15.15 -27.28 3.30
C MET A 357 -15.59 -27.18 1.84
N ARG A 358 -15.69 -28.31 1.12
CA ARG A 358 -16.27 -28.33 -0.24
C ARG A 358 -17.72 -27.86 -0.25
N ARG A 359 -18.55 -28.32 0.69
CA ARG A 359 -19.95 -27.84 0.80
C ARG A 359 -20.02 -26.35 1.12
N ARG A 360 -19.18 -25.87 2.04
CA ARG A 360 -19.12 -24.45 2.42
C ARG A 360 -18.70 -23.56 1.22
N LEU A 361 -17.67 -23.97 0.50
CA LEU A 361 -17.23 -23.28 -0.73
C LEU A 361 -18.31 -23.32 -1.80
N ARG A 362 -18.93 -24.50 -2.02
CA ARG A 362 -19.99 -24.66 -3.02
C ARG A 362 -21.18 -23.73 -2.75
N ALA A 363 -21.63 -23.60 -1.52
CA ALA A 363 -22.71 -22.69 -1.16
C ALA A 363 -22.39 -21.21 -1.48
N VAL A 364 -21.12 -20.80 -1.32
CA VAL A 364 -20.70 -19.44 -1.70
C VAL A 364 -20.63 -19.30 -3.22
N LEU A 365 -20.10 -20.31 -3.92
CA LEU A 365 -20.02 -20.31 -5.40
C LEU A 365 -21.40 -20.33 -6.06
N GLU A 366 -22.37 -21.05 -5.50
CA GLU A 366 -23.76 -21.06 -5.98
C GLU A 366 -24.38 -19.67 -5.86
N ARG A 367 -24.26 -18.99 -4.71
CA ARG A 367 -24.73 -17.60 -4.57
C ARG A 367 -24.02 -16.64 -5.56
N GLN A 368 -22.70 -16.76 -5.68
CA GLN A 368 -21.95 -15.93 -6.63
C GLN A 368 -22.38 -16.18 -8.09
N ALA A 369 -22.70 -17.45 -8.44
CA ALA A 369 -23.19 -17.80 -9.77
C ALA A 369 -24.57 -17.18 -10.01
N ASP A 370 -25.50 -17.26 -9.04
CA ASP A 370 -26.84 -16.67 -9.13
C ASP A 370 -26.76 -15.14 -9.31
N VAL A 371 -25.93 -14.46 -8.51
CA VAL A 371 -25.72 -13.01 -8.64
C VAL A 371 -25.12 -12.67 -10.02
N SER A 372 -24.14 -13.44 -10.48
CA SER A 372 -23.51 -13.24 -11.78
C SER A 372 -24.48 -13.47 -12.94
N GLU A 373 -25.34 -14.50 -12.83
CA GLU A 373 -26.38 -14.80 -13.82
C GLU A 373 -27.41 -13.66 -13.91
N GLN A 374 -27.87 -13.16 -12.75
CA GLN A 374 -28.80 -12.02 -12.71
C GLN A 374 -28.18 -10.77 -13.33
N MET A 375 -26.92 -10.46 -13.00
CA MET A 375 -26.21 -9.32 -13.62
C MET A 375 -26.08 -9.47 -15.14
N LYS A 376 -25.76 -10.68 -15.63
CA LYS A 376 -25.68 -10.97 -17.06
C LYS A 376 -27.05 -10.83 -17.72
N THR A 377 -28.09 -11.38 -17.12
CA THR A 377 -29.47 -11.31 -17.62
C THR A 377 -29.93 -9.88 -17.76
N ASP A 378 -29.76 -9.05 -16.71
CA ASP A 378 -30.11 -7.62 -16.76
C ASP A 378 -29.27 -6.86 -17.80
N THR A 379 -27.98 -7.17 -17.93
CA THR A 379 -27.10 -6.56 -18.93
C THR A 379 -27.49 -6.98 -20.35
N HIS A 380 -27.81 -8.25 -20.57
CA HIS A 380 -28.27 -8.75 -21.88
C HIS A 380 -29.63 -8.15 -22.26
N PHE A 381 -30.55 -8.02 -21.30
CA PHE A 381 -31.83 -7.36 -21.53
C PHE A 381 -31.66 -5.96 -22.13
N ILE A 382 -30.79 -5.13 -21.54
CA ILE A 382 -30.53 -3.78 -22.06
C ILE A 382 -29.75 -3.81 -23.37
N THR A 383 -28.79 -4.73 -23.51
CA THR A 383 -28.05 -4.88 -24.77
C THR A 383 -29.01 -5.23 -25.93
N ASN A 384 -29.95 -6.15 -25.71
CA ASN A 384 -30.97 -6.52 -26.69
C ASN A 384 -31.89 -5.35 -27.01
N ILE A 385 -32.35 -4.59 -25.97
CA ILE A 385 -33.12 -3.37 -26.18
C ILE A 385 -32.30 -2.37 -27.03
N SER A 386 -31.02 -2.17 -26.68
CA SER A 386 -30.16 -1.23 -27.38
C SER A 386 -30.00 -1.57 -28.86
N GLN A 387 -29.81 -2.84 -29.20
CA GLN A 387 -29.71 -3.30 -30.57
C GLN A 387 -31.03 -3.10 -31.33
N THR A 388 -32.16 -3.47 -30.72
CA THR A 388 -33.50 -3.31 -31.30
C THR A 388 -33.82 -1.84 -31.53
N VAL A 389 -33.56 -0.98 -30.52
CA VAL A 389 -33.77 0.48 -30.64
C VAL A 389 -32.89 1.06 -31.75
N GLN A 390 -31.62 0.62 -31.85
CA GLN A 390 -30.73 1.10 -32.92
C GLN A 390 -31.27 0.74 -34.31
N GLN A 391 -31.77 -0.48 -34.51
CA GLN A 391 -32.36 -0.92 -35.78
C GLN A 391 -33.66 -0.14 -36.09
N LEU A 392 -34.53 0.03 -35.08
CA LEU A 392 -35.75 0.82 -35.25
C LEU A 392 -35.47 2.28 -35.60
N VAL A 393 -34.53 2.91 -34.89
CA VAL A 393 -34.11 4.28 -35.15
C VAL A 393 -33.58 4.39 -36.57
N GLN A 394 -32.73 3.45 -37.00
CA GLN A 394 -32.18 3.45 -38.37
C GLN A 394 -33.28 3.33 -39.43
N MET A 395 -34.26 2.44 -39.20
CA MET A 395 -35.43 2.30 -40.08
C MET A 395 -36.25 3.59 -40.12
N PHE A 396 -36.55 4.21 -38.95
CA PHE A 396 -37.34 5.45 -38.91
C PHE A 396 -36.59 6.64 -39.48
N VAL A 397 -35.27 6.76 -39.30
CA VAL A 397 -34.45 7.81 -39.94
C VAL A 397 -34.54 7.71 -41.46
N VAL A 398 -34.45 6.50 -42.02
CA VAL A 398 -34.59 6.28 -43.46
C VAL A 398 -36.02 6.59 -43.92
N THR A 399 -37.05 6.18 -43.16
CA THR A 399 -38.45 6.43 -43.51
C THR A 399 -38.79 7.93 -43.52
N VAL A 400 -38.43 8.64 -42.42
CA VAL A 400 -38.64 10.10 -42.35
C VAL A 400 -37.83 10.81 -43.43
N GLY A 401 -36.59 10.36 -43.66
CA GLY A 401 -35.74 10.89 -44.70
C GLY A 401 -36.33 10.70 -46.10
N ALA A 402 -36.92 9.54 -46.41
CA ALA A 402 -37.58 9.28 -47.67
C ALA A 402 -38.76 10.23 -47.90
N VAL A 403 -39.58 10.48 -46.86
CA VAL A 403 -40.67 11.46 -46.94
C VAL A 403 -40.16 12.86 -47.24
N LEU A 404 -39.13 13.32 -46.50
CA LEU A 404 -38.54 14.67 -46.65
C LEU A 404 -37.81 14.84 -47.99
N VAL A 405 -37.30 13.80 -48.61
CA VAL A 405 -36.72 13.86 -49.96
C VAL A 405 -37.79 13.94 -51.01
N THR A 406 -38.95 13.24 -50.85
CA THR A 406 -40.06 13.33 -51.78
C THR A 406 -40.74 14.70 -51.76
N THR A 407 -40.67 15.43 -50.61
CA THR A 407 -41.14 16.84 -50.54
C THR A 407 -40.15 17.85 -51.14
N GLY A 408 -38.97 17.39 -51.55
CA GLY A 408 -37.93 18.23 -52.15
C GLY A 408 -37.07 19.05 -51.17
N GLU A 409 -37.21 18.80 -49.87
CA GLU A 409 -36.48 19.56 -48.83
C GLU A 409 -35.01 19.16 -48.77
N PHE A 410 -34.70 17.88 -49.02
CA PHE A 410 -33.34 17.33 -48.86
C PHE A 410 -32.96 16.40 -50.02
N GLY A 411 -31.64 16.21 -50.23
CA GLY A 411 -31.12 15.23 -51.21
C GLY A 411 -30.94 13.84 -50.61
N TYR A 412 -30.83 12.80 -51.45
CA TYR A 412 -30.62 11.40 -51.04
C TYR A 412 -29.41 11.20 -50.11
N GLY A 413 -28.34 11.98 -50.32
CA GLY A 413 -27.14 11.90 -49.46
C GLY A 413 -27.40 12.32 -48.02
N ALA A 414 -28.43 13.13 -47.74
CA ALA A 414 -28.80 13.49 -46.40
C ALA A 414 -29.33 12.28 -45.61
N ILE A 415 -30.09 11.37 -46.24
CA ILE A 415 -30.57 10.14 -45.61
C ILE A 415 -29.38 9.29 -45.16
N ILE A 416 -28.40 9.12 -46.05
CA ILE A 416 -27.23 8.26 -45.77
C ILE A 416 -26.37 8.88 -44.65
N ALA A 417 -26.13 10.20 -44.74
CA ALA A 417 -25.39 10.91 -43.72
C ALA A 417 -26.07 10.82 -42.33
N CYS A 418 -27.38 11.06 -42.27
CA CYS A 418 -28.17 10.96 -41.04
C CYS A 418 -28.23 9.53 -40.50
N THR A 419 -28.27 8.51 -41.37
CA THR A 419 -28.19 7.10 -40.93
C THR A 419 -26.84 6.77 -40.28
N ILE A 420 -25.73 7.24 -40.87
CA ILE A 420 -24.39 7.06 -40.25
C ILE A 420 -24.29 7.83 -38.94
N LEU A 421 -24.75 9.08 -38.91
CA LEU A 421 -24.73 9.93 -37.71
C LEU A 421 -25.62 9.38 -36.59
N SER A 422 -26.80 8.79 -36.93
CA SER A 422 -27.69 8.17 -35.93
C SER A 422 -26.98 7.04 -35.16
N GLY A 423 -26.21 6.19 -35.85
CA GLY A 423 -25.39 5.15 -35.23
C GLY A 423 -24.33 5.72 -34.29
N LYS A 424 -23.65 6.80 -34.73
CA LYS A 424 -22.63 7.48 -33.89
C LYS A 424 -23.24 8.16 -32.68
N ALA A 425 -24.40 8.80 -32.80
CA ALA A 425 -25.10 9.46 -31.69
C ALA A 425 -25.67 8.47 -30.68
N LEU A 426 -26.15 7.28 -31.09
CA LEU A 426 -26.71 6.26 -30.24
C LEU A 426 -25.63 5.41 -29.52
N ALA A 427 -24.44 5.25 -30.10
CA ALA A 427 -23.40 4.34 -29.60
C ALA A 427 -23.00 4.58 -28.12
N PRO A 428 -22.74 5.83 -27.66
CA PRO A 428 -22.42 6.07 -26.27
C PRO A 428 -23.56 5.68 -25.30
N PHE A 429 -24.84 5.91 -25.72
CA PHE A 429 -26.01 5.55 -24.90
C PHE A 429 -26.25 4.04 -24.86
N ALA A 430 -25.95 3.33 -25.94
CA ALA A 430 -25.97 1.88 -25.96
C ALA A 430 -24.93 1.24 -24.99
N GLN A 431 -23.81 1.92 -24.77
CA GLN A 431 -22.76 1.48 -23.84
C GLN A 431 -23.00 1.92 -22.38
N LEU A 432 -23.94 2.84 -22.12
CA LEU A 432 -24.21 3.38 -20.77
C LEU A 432 -24.37 2.29 -19.71
N THR A 433 -25.05 1.20 -20.03
CA THR A 433 -25.26 0.11 -19.07
C THR A 433 -23.95 -0.54 -18.64
N GLN A 434 -23.05 -0.82 -19.58
CA GLN A 434 -21.75 -1.41 -19.27
C GLN A 434 -20.89 -0.43 -18.45
N ILE A 435 -20.96 0.86 -18.76
CA ILE A 435 -20.31 1.92 -18.01
C ILE A 435 -20.86 1.94 -16.56
N LEU A 436 -22.20 1.90 -16.41
CA LEU A 436 -22.84 1.93 -15.10
C LEU A 436 -22.57 0.66 -14.27
N VAL A 437 -22.52 -0.52 -14.88
CA VAL A 437 -22.11 -1.76 -14.19
C VAL A 437 -20.71 -1.59 -13.61
N ARG A 438 -19.76 -1.12 -14.42
CA ARG A 438 -18.39 -0.87 -13.95
C ARG A 438 -18.30 0.21 -12.88
N LEU A 439 -19.04 1.32 -13.05
CA LEU A 439 -19.11 2.40 -12.05
C LEU A 439 -19.69 1.91 -10.71
N ASN A 440 -20.71 1.04 -10.75
CA ASN A 440 -21.26 0.44 -9.52
C ASN A 440 -20.24 -0.46 -8.82
N GLN A 441 -19.51 -1.30 -9.57
CA GLN A 441 -18.43 -2.13 -9.02
C GLN A 441 -17.35 -1.26 -8.38
N ILE A 442 -16.88 -0.23 -9.11
CA ILE A 442 -15.89 0.72 -8.60
C ILE A 442 -16.40 1.43 -7.35
N GLY A 443 -17.67 1.86 -7.34
CA GLY A 443 -18.27 2.53 -6.20
C GLY A 443 -18.24 1.68 -4.92
N VAL A 444 -18.49 0.37 -5.04
CA VAL A 444 -18.41 -0.59 -3.93
C VAL A 444 -16.96 -0.81 -3.51
N SER A 445 -16.07 -1.09 -4.47
CA SER A 445 -14.63 -1.29 -4.21
C SER A 445 -13.98 -0.04 -3.61
N TYR A 446 -14.31 1.14 -4.14
CA TYR A 446 -13.86 2.42 -3.61
C TYR A 446 -14.35 2.68 -2.17
N GLY A 447 -15.63 2.36 -1.88
CA GLY A 447 -16.17 2.45 -0.52
C GLY A 447 -15.38 1.59 0.45
N ALA A 448 -15.14 0.31 0.11
CA ALA A 448 -14.39 -0.62 0.94
C ALA A 448 -12.93 -0.20 1.15
N LEU A 449 -12.26 0.31 0.10
CA LEU A 449 -10.90 0.84 0.20
C LEU A 449 -10.84 2.16 0.99
N SER A 450 -11.84 3.03 0.84
CA SER A 450 -11.95 4.28 1.60
C SER A 450 -12.18 4.01 3.09
N ASP A 451 -13.00 3.00 3.42
CA ASP A 451 -13.17 2.54 4.80
C ASP A 451 -11.86 1.98 5.39
N LEU A 452 -11.07 1.25 4.58
CA LEU A 452 -9.75 0.78 4.98
C LEU A 452 -8.78 1.95 5.23
N MET A 453 -8.74 2.92 4.31
CA MET A 453 -7.91 4.13 4.44
C MET A 453 -8.32 5.02 5.61
N GLY A 454 -9.58 4.98 6.03
CA GLY A 454 -10.10 5.71 7.20
C GLY A 454 -9.85 5.03 8.54
N GLN A 455 -9.34 3.78 8.57
CA GLN A 455 -9.06 3.10 9.84
C GLN A 455 -7.88 3.74 10.57
N PRO A 456 -7.87 3.71 11.92
CA PRO A 456 -6.76 4.24 12.70
C PRO A 456 -5.43 3.56 12.38
N VAL A 457 -4.37 4.35 12.30
CA VAL A 457 -2.99 3.90 12.05
C VAL A 457 -2.11 4.08 13.28
N GLU A 458 -0.97 3.38 13.28
CA GLU A 458 0.05 3.50 14.32
C GLU A 458 0.79 4.85 14.24
N HIS A 459 0.98 5.38 13.00
CA HIS A 459 1.66 6.66 12.74
C HIS A 459 0.70 7.68 12.12
N PRO A 460 -0.24 8.28 12.88
CA PRO A 460 -1.06 9.35 12.35
C PRO A 460 -0.22 10.61 12.10
N GLU A 461 -0.37 11.22 10.92
CA GLU A 461 0.38 12.42 10.50
C GLU A 461 0.23 13.61 11.47
N GLU A 462 -0.89 13.66 12.19
CA GLU A 462 -1.19 14.74 13.14
C GLU A 462 -0.49 14.57 14.50
N LYS A 463 0.10 13.38 14.77
CA LYS A 463 0.69 13.05 16.07
C LYS A 463 2.21 13.16 16.02
N SER A 464 2.76 14.08 16.79
CA SER A 464 4.19 14.17 17.02
C SER A 464 4.61 13.19 18.11
N PHE A 465 5.49 12.25 17.77
CA PHE A 465 6.08 11.31 18.71
C PHE A 465 7.40 11.85 19.26
N LEU A 466 7.75 11.42 20.48
CA LEU A 466 9.05 11.69 21.04
C LEU A 466 10.10 10.77 20.40
N PRO A 467 11.11 11.29 19.70
CA PRO A 467 12.16 10.46 19.12
C PRO A 467 13.03 9.86 20.24
N ARG A 468 13.12 8.55 20.30
CA ARG A 468 13.90 7.86 21.33
C ARG A 468 14.67 6.68 20.73
N ARG A 469 15.93 6.91 20.41
CA ARG A 469 16.78 5.92 19.73
C ARG A 469 17.33 4.81 20.63
N LYS A 470 17.47 5.07 21.93
CA LYS A 470 18.00 4.08 22.89
C LYS A 470 17.23 4.14 24.21
N PHE A 471 16.93 2.99 24.74
CA PHE A 471 16.31 2.82 26.05
C PHE A 471 17.36 2.33 27.06
N LYS A 472 17.13 2.64 28.36
CA LYS A 472 17.90 2.06 29.48
C LYS A 472 17.36 0.69 29.80
N GLY A 473 16.06 0.48 29.68
CA GLY A 473 15.43 -0.80 29.90
C GLY A 473 14.47 -0.89 31.07
N ASP A 474 14.11 0.23 31.73
CA ASP A 474 13.07 0.25 32.75
C ASP A 474 11.68 0.05 32.11
N VAL A 475 10.88 -0.85 32.68
CA VAL A 475 9.50 -1.12 32.22
C VAL A 475 8.54 -1.04 33.40
N GLU A 476 7.47 -0.27 33.29
CA GLU A 476 6.50 -0.15 34.38
C GLU A 476 5.06 -0.17 33.83
N LEU A 477 4.21 -1.00 34.41
CA LEU A 477 2.75 -0.98 34.20
C LEU A 477 2.11 -0.34 35.43
N ARG A 478 1.21 0.65 35.22
CA ARG A 478 0.47 1.34 36.29
C ARG A 478 -1.02 1.20 36.02
N ASP A 479 -1.70 0.47 36.87
CA ASP A 479 -3.16 0.26 36.89
C ASP A 479 -3.75 -0.13 35.53
N VAL A 480 -3.04 -0.97 34.79
CA VAL A 480 -3.37 -1.35 33.43
C VAL A 480 -4.60 -2.25 33.40
N THR A 481 -5.61 -1.82 32.65
CA THR A 481 -6.82 -2.60 32.35
C THR A 481 -6.98 -2.71 30.83
N PHE A 482 -7.24 -3.93 30.34
CA PHE A 482 -7.37 -4.18 28.91
C PHE A 482 -8.39 -5.27 28.59
N SER A 483 -9.21 -5.01 27.56
CA SER A 483 -10.11 -5.96 26.89
C SER A 483 -9.81 -5.99 25.38
N TYR A 484 -9.86 -7.18 24.76
CA TYR A 484 -9.79 -7.25 23.31
C TYR A 484 -11.06 -6.65 22.67
N PRO A 485 -10.97 -6.08 21.44
CA PRO A 485 -12.08 -5.37 20.80
C PRO A 485 -13.41 -6.14 20.76
N ASP A 486 -13.34 -7.47 20.63
CA ASP A 486 -14.54 -8.33 20.51
C ASP A 486 -14.97 -8.96 21.85
N GLN A 487 -14.35 -8.56 22.98
CA GLN A 487 -14.63 -9.13 24.30
C GLN A 487 -15.20 -8.07 25.25
N GLN A 488 -16.29 -8.39 25.93
CA GLN A 488 -16.93 -7.52 26.91
C GLN A 488 -16.21 -7.53 28.29
N SER A 489 -15.53 -8.62 28.61
CA SER A 489 -14.84 -8.75 29.90
C SER A 489 -13.35 -8.45 29.79
N PRO A 490 -12.78 -7.69 30.74
CA PRO A 490 -11.36 -7.36 30.72
C PRO A 490 -10.48 -8.61 30.94
N VAL A 491 -9.47 -8.76 30.08
CA VAL A 491 -8.46 -9.82 30.16
C VAL A 491 -7.35 -9.45 31.15
N ILE A 492 -7.05 -8.17 31.25
CA ILE A 492 -6.13 -7.60 32.23
C ILE A 492 -6.92 -6.62 33.09
N GLN A 493 -6.79 -6.72 34.42
CA GLN A 493 -7.57 -5.95 35.38
C GLN A 493 -6.65 -5.32 36.44
N ASN A 494 -6.45 -4.00 36.33
CA ASN A 494 -5.70 -3.21 37.30
C ASN A 494 -4.32 -3.80 37.63
N VAL A 495 -3.53 -4.12 36.59
CA VAL A 495 -2.19 -4.72 36.75
C VAL A 495 -1.16 -3.62 36.89
N SER A 496 -0.41 -3.70 38.00
CA SER A 496 0.70 -2.79 38.32
C SER A 496 1.95 -3.57 38.72
N PHE A 497 3.05 -3.36 38.04
CA PHE A 497 4.38 -3.84 38.41
C PHE A 497 5.46 -3.04 37.69
N LYS A 498 6.67 -3.04 38.26
CA LYS A 498 7.84 -2.42 37.65
C LYS A 498 8.95 -3.47 37.49
N VAL A 499 9.69 -3.38 36.40
CA VAL A 499 10.92 -4.12 36.08
C VAL A 499 12.02 -3.10 35.88
N GLU A 500 13.09 -3.19 36.62
CA GLU A 500 14.21 -2.25 36.50
C GLU A 500 15.16 -2.62 35.37
N ALA A 501 15.93 -1.65 34.87
CA ALA A 501 16.90 -1.89 33.79
C ALA A 501 17.89 -3.01 34.18
N GLY A 502 18.05 -4.00 33.32
CA GLY A 502 18.86 -5.19 33.57
C GLY A 502 18.23 -6.26 34.48
N GLU A 503 17.05 -5.98 35.05
CA GLU A 503 16.33 -6.99 35.88
C GLU A 503 15.70 -8.06 34.97
N ARG A 504 15.70 -9.29 35.45
CA ARG A 504 15.13 -10.45 34.75
C ARG A 504 13.92 -10.98 35.50
N VAL A 505 12.74 -10.88 34.89
CA VAL A 505 11.48 -11.22 35.58
C VAL A 505 10.72 -12.29 34.77
N ALA A 506 10.22 -13.32 35.48
CA ALA A 506 9.29 -14.27 34.89
C ALA A 506 7.84 -13.91 35.23
N ILE A 507 6.96 -14.00 34.25
CA ILE A 507 5.50 -13.92 34.43
C ILE A 507 4.94 -15.34 34.36
N LEU A 508 4.45 -15.85 35.47
CA LEU A 508 3.88 -17.18 35.62
C LEU A 508 2.36 -17.08 35.79
N GLY A 509 1.61 -18.16 35.51
CA GLY A 509 0.17 -18.24 35.73
C GLY A 509 -0.49 -19.31 34.87
N HIS A 510 -1.75 -19.63 35.17
CA HIS A 510 -2.53 -20.59 34.39
C HIS A 510 -2.80 -20.10 32.97
N ILE A 511 -3.20 -21.03 32.09
CA ILE A 511 -3.66 -20.70 30.72
C ILE A 511 -4.87 -19.76 30.85
N GLY A 512 -4.88 -18.68 30.08
CA GLY A 512 -5.93 -17.67 30.14
C GLY A 512 -5.77 -16.59 31.21
N SER A 513 -4.68 -16.59 32.03
CA SER A 513 -4.43 -15.55 33.02
C SER A 513 -3.98 -14.18 32.49
N GLY A 514 -3.81 -14.01 31.16
CA GLY A 514 -3.47 -12.75 30.52
C GLY A 514 -1.97 -12.54 30.24
N LYS A 515 -1.09 -13.51 30.46
CA LYS A 515 0.38 -13.37 30.28
C LYS A 515 0.79 -12.90 28.86
N THR A 516 0.34 -13.61 27.83
CA THR A 516 0.60 -13.25 26.43
C THR A 516 0.05 -11.87 26.09
N THR A 517 -1.06 -11.46 26.73
CA THR A 517 -1.65 -10.13 26.55
C THR A 517 -0.73 -9.05 27.09
N ILE A 518 -0.05 -9.27 28.22
CA ILE A 518 0.97 -8.35 28.73
C ILE A 518 2.11 -8.18 27.72
N GLY A 519 2.62 -9.27 27.15
CA GLY A 519 3.64 -9.20 26.10
C GLY A 519 3.20 -8.37 24.88
N ARG A 520 1.96 -8.55 24.44
CA ARG A 520 1.39 -7.77 23.32
C ARG A 520 1.21 -6.29 23.65
N LEU A 521 0.80 -5.97 24.85
CA LEU A 521 0.68 -4.60 25.34
C LEU A 521 2.05 -3.91 25.43
N LEU A 522 3.06 -4.58 25.94
CA LEU A 522 4.44 -4.08 26.01
C LEU A 522 5.05 -3.87 24.61
N ALA A 523 4.69 -4.70 23.64
CA ALA A 523 5.07 -4.57 22.24
C ALA A 523 4.37 -3.39 21.52
N GLY A 524 3.42 -2.72 22.18
CA GLY A 524 2.62 -1.65 21.58
C GLY A 524 1.70 -2.14 20.45
N LEU A 525 1.31 -3.44 20.45
CA LEU A 525 0.35 -3.97 19.47
C LEU A 525 -1.09 -3.60 19.83
N TYR A 526 -1.35 -3.35 21.10
CA TYR A 526 -2.62 -2.92 21.66
C TYR A 526 -2.40 -1.80 22.66
N GLU A 527 -3.40 -0.93 22.79
CA GLU A 527 -3.41 0.15 23.79
C GLU A 527 -4.33 -0.24 24.96
N PRO A 528 -3.89 -0.05 26.23
CA PRO A 528 -4.78 -0.28 27.37
C PRO A 528 -5.90 0.75 27.39
N GLN A 529 -7.11 0.33 27.85
CA GLN A 529 -8.26 1.21 28.03
C GLN A 529 -8.04 2.12 29.25
N ASP A 530 -7.49 1.57 30.34
CA ASP A 530 -7.15 2.30 31.55
C ASP A 530 -5.71 2.04 31.97
N GLY A 531 -5.11 2.98 32.69
CA GLY A 531 -3.73 2.89 33.14
C GLY A 531 -2.71 3.32 32.08
N LYS A 532 -1.44 3.07 32.37
CA LYS A 532 -0.30 3.45 31.52
C LYS A 532 0.78 2.38 31.52
N ILE A 533 1.47 2.28 30.39
CA ILE A 533 2.66 1.47 30.23
C ILE A 533 3.81 2.42 29.93
N LEU A 534 4.82 2.38 30.78
CA LEU A 534 5.97 3.27 30.74
C LEU A 534 7.22 2.48 30.38
N VAL A 535 8.05 3.03 29.50
CA VAL A 535 9.41 2.59 29.25
C VAL A 535 10.33 3.77 29.53
N ASP A 536 11.32 3.59 30.43
CA ASP A 536 12.17 4.67 30.94
C ASP A 536 11.38 5.89 31.43
N ASN A 537 10.28 5.67 32.17
CA ASN A 537 9.33 6.69 32.63
C ASN A 537 8.57 7.49 31.53
N ILE A 538 8.63 7.04 30.28
CA ILE A 538 7.88 7.64 29.17
C ILE A 538 6.73 6.70 28.78
N ASP A 539 5.52 7.24 28.63
CA ASP A 539 4.39 6.45 28.17
C ASP A 539 4.64 5.97 26.73
N ILE A 540 4.49 4.66 26.49
CA ILE A 540 4.71 4.05 25.16
C ILE A 540 3.82 4.69 24.07
N LYS A 541 2.70 5.27 24.44
CA LYS A 541 1.82 6.01 23.51
C LYS A 541 2.48 7.28 22.97
N GLN A 542 3.52 7.81 23.63
CA GLN A 542 4.25 9.00 23.19
C GLN A 542 5.49 8.66 22.36
N ILE A 543 5.90 7.41 22.33
CA ILE A 543 7.07 6.90 21.60
C ILE A 543 6.59 6.44 20.22
N ALA A 544 7.38 6.70 19.18
CA ALA A 544 7.11 6.14 17.87
C ALA A 544 7.12 4.60 17.93
N PRO A 545 6.09 3.90 17.43
CA PRO A 545 6.05 2.44 17.47
C PRO A 545 7.27 1.75 16.85
N ALA A 546 7.85 2.36 15.80
CA ALA A 546 9.09 1.89 15.20
C ALA A 546 10.27 1.96 16.21
N ASP A 547 10.49 3.13 16.83
CA ASP A 547 11.56 3.32 17.83
C ASP A 547 11.40 2.38 19.03
N LEU A 548 10.14 2.18 19.48
CA LEU A 548 9.86 1.22 20.55
C LEU A 548 10.28 -0.20 20.15
N ARG A 549 9.83 -0.67 18.99
CA ARG A 549 10.06 -2.06 18.54
C ARG A 549 11.50 -2.32 18.09
N GLU A 550 12.24 -1.32 17.67
CA GLU A 550 13.67 -1.44 17.38
C GLU A 550 14.49 -1.79 18.64
N ASN A 551 14.08 -1.29 19.79
CA ASN A 551 14.74 -1.52 21.05
C ASN A 551 14.20 -2.76 21.82
N LEU A 552 13.15 -3.40 21.32
CA LEU A 552 12.53 -4.58 21.89
C LEU A 552 12.92 -5.85 21.13
N GLY A 553 13.46 -6.83 21.80
CA GLY A 553 13.64 -8.19 21.29
C GLY A 553 12.43 -9.04 21.65
N ILE A 554 11.52 -9.26 20.69
CA ILE A 554 10.25 -9.93 20.98
C ILE A 554 10.18 -11.29 20.28
N SER A 555 9.93 -12.35 21.05
CA SER A 555 9.54 -13.66 20.51
C SER A 555 8.22 -14.09 21.14
N MET A 556 7.16 -14.11 20.31
CA MET A 556 5.85 -14.58 20.73
C MET A 556 5.70 -16.08 20.52
N GLN A 557 4.67 -16.67 21.14
CA GLN A 557 4.39 -18.10 21.09
C GLN A 557 4.19 -18.62 19.67
N ASP A 558 3.42 -17.87 18.85
CA ASP A 558 3.18 -18.22 17.44
C ASP A 558 4.31 -17.68 16.57
N VAL A 559 5.08 -18.60 15.99
CA VAL A 559 6.23 -18.28 15.13
C VAL A 559 5.79 -18.20 13.67
N TRP A 560 6.06 -17.05 13.06
CA TRP A 560 5.86 -16.85 11.63
C TRP A 560 7.20 -16.62 10.92
N LEU A 561 7.45 -17.39 9.84
CA LEU A 561 8.66 -17.31 9.02
C LEU A 561 8.29 -17.06 7.56
N MET A 562 9.06 -16.20 6.91
CA MET A 562 8.91 -15.89 5.48
C MET A 562 9.51 -16.99 4.59
N SER A 563 8.96 -17.13 3.39
CA SER A 563 9.59 -17.86 2.31
C SER A 563 10.80 -17.07 1.78
N SER A 564 11.94 -17.23 2.45
CA SER A 564 13.20 -16.52 2.16
C SER A 564 14.37 -17.31 2.75
N THR A 565 15.60 -16.79 2.66
CA THR A 565 16.76 -17.43 3.30
C THR A 565 16.66 -17.43 4.83
N LEU A 566 17.40 -18.30 5.50
CA LEU A 566 17.50 -18.35 6.93
C LEU A 566 18.06 -17.03 7.48
N GLU A 567 19.11 -16.49 6.89
CA GLU A 567 19.68 -15.18 7.25
C GLU A 567 18.66 -14.05 7.14
N SER A 568 17.92 -13.96 6.02
CA SER A 568 16.86 -12.97 5.83
C SER A 568 15.74 -13.10 6.86
N ASN A 569 15.45 -14.31 7.36
CA ASN A 569 14.46 -14.52 8.40
C ASN A 569 14.93 -14.10 9.79
N ILE A 570 16.23 -14.18 10.07
CA ILE A 570 16.80 -13.70 11.32
C ILE A 570 16.89 -12.18 11.33
N SER A 571 17.42 -11.58 10.25
CA SER A 571 17.52 -10.11 10.12
C SER A 571 16.16 -9.45 9.91
N LEU A 572 15.24 -10.09 9.22
CA LEU A 572 13.89 -9.65 8.82
C LEU A 572 13.83 -8.18 8.39
N GLY A 573 14.71 -7.81 7.46
CA GLY A 573 14.77 -6.44 6.93
C GLY A 573 15.33 -5.39 7.91
N ALA A 574 15.92 -5.82 9.02
CA ALA A 574 16.66 -4.92 9.89
C ALA A 574 17.99 -4.58 9.23
N VAL A 575 18.07 -3.38 8.72
CA VAL A 575 19.24 -2.88 7.96
C VAL A 575 20.45 -2.71 8.86
N GLU A 576 20.24 -2.48 10.14
CA GLU A 576 21.29 -2.31 11.16
C GLU A 576 21.92 -3.63 11.64
N VAL A 577 21.36 -4.77 11.25
CA VAL A 577 21.84 -6.08 11.69
C VAL A 577 22.94 -6.56 10.76
N SER A 578 24.19 -6.53 11.26
CA SER A 578 25.33 -7.06 10.55
C SER A 578 25.29 -8.60 10.48
N THR A 579 26.05 -9.19 9.54
CA THR A 579 26.23 -10.66 9.47
C THR A 579 26.78 -11.21 10.79
N GLU A 580 27.65 -10.45 11.49
CA GLU A 580 28.16 -10.84 12.80
C GLU A 580 27.05 -10.91 13.86
N ASP A 581 26.11 -9.97 13.85
CA ASP A 581 24.95 -9.98 14.75
C ASP A 581 24.01 -11.15 14.46
N VAL A 582 23.79 -11.49 13.18
CA VAL A 582 23.04 -12.68 12.79
C VAL A 582 23.69 -13.94 13.33
N LEU A 583 25.01 -14.10 13.15
CA LEU A 583 25.74 -15.27 13.62
C LEU A 583 25.76 -15.37 15.14
N ARG A 584 25.94 -14.24 15.86
CA ARG A 584 25.87 -14.18 17.32
C ARG A 584 24.48 -14.61 17.82
N ALA A 585 23.42 -14.01 17.27
CA ALA A 585 22.05 -14.34 17.66
C ALA A 585 21.69 -15.80 17.33
N ALA A 586 22.13 -16.28 16.18
CA ALA A 586 21.96 -17.67 15.75
C ALA A 586 22.67 -18.65 16.70
N LYS A 587 23.88 -18.32 17.16
CA LYS A 587 24.62 -19.10 18.13
C LYS A 587 23.88 -19.17 19.49
N ILE A 588 23.40 -18.03 20.00
CA ILE A 588 22.65 -17.98 21.27
C ILE A 588 21.39 -18.83 21.16
N ALA A 589 20.61 -18.66 20.10
CA ALA A 589 19.34 -19.36 19.92
C ALA A 589 19.47 -20.83 19.49
N GLY A 590 20.68 -21.31 19.13
CA GLY A 590 20.91 -22.66 18.67
C GLY A 590 20.62 -22.90 17.16
N VAL A 591 20.48 -21.84 16.38
CA VAL A 591 20.29 -21.92 14.93
C VAL A 591 21.53 -22.46 14.24
N SER A 592 22.74 -22.03 14.65
CA SER A 592 24.02 -22.51 14.11
C SER A 592 24.17 -24.02 14.23
N ASP A 593 23.58 -24.66 15.26
CA ASP A 593 23.68 -26.10 15.48
C ASP A 593 23.11 -26.95 14.33
N PHE A 594 22.17 -26.41 13.54
CA PHE A 594 21.62 -27.06 12.36
C PHE A 594 21.98 -26.36 11.04
N ALA A 595 22.16 -25.02 11.03
CA ALA A 595 22.56 -24.29 9.86
C ALA A 595 23.93 -24.70 9.35
N ASP A 596 24.92 -24.90 10.24
CA ASP A 596 26.28 -25.33 9.87
C ASP A 596 26.34 -26.73 9.27
N LYS A 597 25.31 -27.54 9.46
CA LYS A 597 25.19 -28.90 8.88
C LYS A 597 24.53 -28.90 7.50
N HIS A 598 23.89 -27.77 7.13
CA HIS A 598 23.24 -27.67 5.83
C HIS A 598 24.25 -27.22 4.77
N PRO A 599 24.22 -27.78 3.54
CA PRO A 599 25.17 -27.39 2.47
C PRO A 599 25.20 -25.88 2.18
N ASP A 600 24.03 -25.23 2.21
CA ASP A 600 23.87 -23.80 1.95
C ASP A 600 24.00 -22.93 3.21
N GLY A 601 24.20 -23.53 4.39
CA GLY A 601 24.34 -22.80 5.64
C GLY A 601 23.19 -21.82 5.90
N PHE A 602 23.51 -20.57 6.20
CA PHE A 602 22.53 -19.50 6.43
C PHE A 602 21.81 -19.02 5.15
N LYS A 603 22.29 -19.39 3.96
CA LYS A 603 21.63 -19.13 2.69
C LYS A 603 20.56 -20.16 2.33
N MET A 604 20.35 -21.18 3.18
CA MET A 604 19.29 -22.17 2.96
C MET A 604 17.94 -21.50 2.80
N LEU A 605 17.18 -21.89 1.76
CA LEU A 605 15.85 -21.38 1.50
C LEU A 605 14.82 -22.08 2.39
N MET A 606 14.02 -21.29 3.08
CA MET A 606 12.91 -21.77 3.88
C MET A 606 11.60 -21.68 3.08
N LYS A 607 10.76 -22.68 3.22
CA LYS A 607 9.40 -22.66 2.70
C LYS A 607 8.51 -21.73 3.53
N GLU A 608 7.37 -21.39 2.97
CA GLU A 608 6.34 -20.61 3.65
C GLU A 608 6.09 -21.18 5.07
N ARG A 609 5.98 -20.28 6.08
CA ARG A 609 5.81 -20.62 7.51
C ARG A 609 6.89 -21.51 8.10
N GLY A 610 8.02 -21.69 7.41
CA GLY A 610 9.10 -22.56 7.88
C GLY A 610 8.74 -24.04 7.89
N GLU A 611 7.86 -24.52 7.00
CA GLU A 611 7.44 -25.94 6.92
C GLU A 611 8.59 -26.91 6.72
N SER A 612 9.73 -26.43 6.20
CA SER A 612 10.96 -27.23 6.04
C SER A 612 11.71 -27.46 7.36
N LEU A 613 11.34 -26.77 8.44
CA LEU A 613 12.00 -26.83 9.75
C LEU A 613 11.14 -27.58 10.77
N SER A 614 11.81 -28.24 11.74
CA SER A 614 11.11 -28.77 12.93
C SER A 614 10.53 -27.63 13.79
N GLY A 615 9.58 -27.93 14.68
CA GLY A 615 9.02 -26.94 15.61
C GLY A 615 10.09 -26.21 16.43
N GLY A 616 11.06 -26.96 16.98
CA GLY A 616 12.17 -26.39 17.76
C GLY A 616 13.10 -25.51 16.90
N GLN A 617 13.37 -25.90 15.65
CA GLN A 617 14.16 -25.08 14.73
C GLN A 617 13.45 -23.78 14.37
N ARG A 618 12.13 -23.82 14.09
CA ARG A 618 11.34 -22.60 13.86
C ARG A 618 11.42 -21.66 15.04
N GLN A 619 11.27 -22.22 16.25
CA GLN A 619 11.36 -21.44 17.49
C GLN A 619 12.76 -20.83 17.69
N ALA A 620 13.83 -21.58 17.41
CA ALA A 620 15.20 -21.08 17.43
C ALA A 620 15.41 -19.91 16.47
N VAL A 621 14.84 -19.95 15.24
CA VAL A 621 14.92 -18.83 14.30
C VAL A 621 14.19 -17.59 14.84
N SER A 622 13.00 -17.76 15.45
CA SER A 622 12.28 -16.65 16.10
C SER A 622 13.06 -16.01 17.24
N LEU A 623 13.71 -16.84 18.07
CA LEU A 623 14.62 -16.38 19.13
C LEU A 623 15.83 -15.65 18.55
N ALA A 624 16.48 -16.20 17.52
CA ALA A 624 17.59 -15.51 16.87
C ALA A 624 17.18 -14.14 16.33
N ARG A 625 16.00 -14.05 15.69
CA ARG A 625 15.42 -12.78 15.21
C ARG A 625 15.24 -11.77 16.35
N SER A 626 14.70 -12.20 17.50
CA SER A 626 14.49 -11.30 18.63
C SER A 626 15.79 -10.77 19.25
N LEU A 627 16.92 -11.47 19.07
CA LEU A 627 18.22 -11.13 19.64
C LEU A 627 19.18 -10.45 18.64
N ALA A 628 18.86 -10.46 17.36
CA ALA A 628 19.76 -9.99 16.30
C ALA A 628 20.08 -8.48 16.42
N ARG A 629 19.11 -7.66 16.83
CA ARG A 629 19.27 -6.18 16.99
C ARG A 629 19.96 -5.76 18.28
N ARG A 630 20.45 -6.68 19.13
CA ARG A 630 21.00 -6.39 20.47
C ARG A 630 20.04 -5.54 21.33
N PRO A 631 18.78 -5.97 21.51
CA PRO A 631 17.80 -5.17 22.23
C PRO A 631 18.15 -4.99 23.70
N GLN A 632 17.75 -3.85 24.29
CA GLN A 632 17.90 -3.58 25.72
C GLN A 632 16.82 -4.29 26.55
N ILE A 633 15.64 -4.48 25.96
CA ILE A 633 14.50 -5.15 26.60
C ILE A 633 14.14 -6.37 25.76
N ILE A 634 14.08 -7.53 26.40
CA ILE A 634 13.77 -8.80 25.74
C ILE A 634 12.48 -9.37 26.34
N ILE A 635 11.50 -9.64 25.48
CA ILE A 635 10.19 -10.21 25.84
C ILE A 635 10.06 -11.56 25.16
N LEU A 636 10.05 -12.63 25.93
CA LEU A 636 9.96 -14.00 25.42
C LEU A 636 8.71 -14.70 25.95
N ASP A 637 7.81 -15.09 25.04
CA ASP A 637 6.59 -15.84 25.37
C ASP A 637 6.76 -17.31 24.95
N GLU A 638 6.88 -18.20 25.96
CA GLU A 638 7.11 -19.65 25.80
C GLU A 638 8.28 -19.99 24.85
N PRO A 639 9.49 -19.40 25.06
CA PRO A 639 10.56 -19.41 24.06
C PRO A 639 11.15 -20.78 23.75
N THR A 640 10.93 -21.79 24.58
CA THR A 640 11.50 -23.14 24.41
C THR A 640 10.45 -24.23 24.35
N SER A 641 9.16 -23.87 24.14
CA SER A 641 8.04 -24.82 24.22
C SER A 641 8.17 -26.02 23.27
N SER A 642 8.80 -25.81 22.10
CA SER A 642 9.04 -26.83 21.08
C SER A 642 10.47 -27.39 21.07
N MET A 643 11.32 -27.00 22.01
CA MET A 643 12.71 -27.46 22.12
C MET A 643 12.82 -28.70 23.05
N ASP A 644 13.78 -29.54 22.73
CA ASP A 644 14.20 -30.61 23.65
C ASP A 644 15.01 -30.05 24.81
N SER A 645 15.12 -30.84 25.89
CA SER A 645 15.78 -30.42 27.16
C SER A 645 17.25 -30.04 26.96
N ARG A 646 17.96 -30.65 26.02
CA ARG A 646 19.38 -30.35 25.75
C ARG A 646 19.51 -29.00 25.05
N SER A 647 18.71 -28.75 24.05
CA SER A 647 18.66 -27.47 23.30
C SER A 647 18.27 -26.33 24.25
N GLU A 648 17.28 -26.55 25.15
CA GLU A 648 16.87 -25.58 26.16
C GLU A 648 18.02 -25.24 27.13
N GLN A 649 18.70 -26.23 27.65
CA GLN A 649 19.85 -26.01 28.57
C GLN A 649 21.00 -25.24 27.90
N LEU A 650 21.29 -25.54 26.62
CA LEU A 650 22.30 -24.82 25.85
C LEU A 650 21.87 -23.35 25.60
N PHE A 651 20.61 -23.13 25.26
CA PHE A 651 20.05 -21.78 25.14
C PHE A 651 20.18 -20.99 26.44
N VAL A 652 19.75 -21.56 27.56
CA VAL A 652 19.86 -20.93 28.90
C VAL A 652 21.30 -20.55 29.21
N LYS A 653 22.24 -21.45 28.95
CA LYS A 653 23.66 -21.18 29.20
C LYS A 653 24.18 -20.03 28.34
N ARG A 654 23.98 -20.13 27.02
CA ARG A 654 24.46 -19.14 26.06
C ARG A 654 23.81 -17.75 26.28
N PHE A 655 22.51 -17.72 26.62
CA PHE A 655 21.78 -16.49 26.92
C PHE A 655 22.38 -15.77 28.16
N LYS A 656 22.73 -16.49 29.24
CA LYS A 656 23.36 -15.92 30.42
C LYS A 656 24.73 -15.33 30.12
N GLU A 657 25.53 -16.03 29.32
CA GLU A 657 26.90 -15.65 28.97
C GLU A 657 26.96 -14.43 28.06
N GLU A 658 26.08 -14.36 27.05
CA GLU A 658 26.17 -13.36 26.01
C GLU A 658 25.33 -12.08 26.23
N LEU A 659 24.36 -12.15 27.16
CA LEU A 659 23.41 -11.04 27.40
C LEU A 659 23.24 -10.76 28.91
N PRO A 660 24.31 -10.46 29.66
CA PRO A 660 24.24 -10.30 31.13
C PRO A 660 23.38 -9.10 31.56
N ASP A 661 23.39 -7.99 30.82
CA ASP A 661 22.82 -6.70 31.21
C ASP A 661 21.44 -6.40 30.60
N ALA A 662 20.86 -7.32 29.81
CA ALA A 662 19.58 -7.10 29.17
C ALA A 662 18.41 -7.29 30.14
N THR A 663 17.46 -6.38 30.15
CA THR A 663 16.18 -6.55 30.85
C THR A 663 15.39 -7.67 30.18
N LEU A 664 14.98 -8.68 30.97
CA LEU A 664 14.25 -9.84 30.48
C LEU A 664 12.86 -9.93 31.11
N ILE A 665 11.84 -10.01 30.27
CA ILE A 665 10.47 -10.37 30.64
C ILE A 665 10.16 -11.72 30.02
N LEU A 666 10.17 -12.77 30.82
CA LEU A 666 9.99 -14.14 30.40
C LEU A 666 8.58 -14.64 30.76
N ILE A 667 7.79 -14.95 29.80
CA ILE A 667 6.47 -15.58 29.97
C ILE A 667 6.65 -17.08 29.77
N THR A 668 6.45 -17.88 30.82
CA THR A 668 6.63 -19.31 30.70
C THR A 668 5.87 -20.08 31.79
N HIS A 669 5.67 -21.36 31.54
CA HIS A 669 5.22 -22.32 32.57
C HIS A 669 6.32 -23.34 32.91
N ARG A 670 7.49 -23.26 32.28
CA ARG A 670 8.62 -24.18 32.50
C ARG A 670 9.52 -23.71 33.63
N THR A 671 9.69 -24.58 34.63
CA THR A 671 10.56 -24.30 35.79
C THR A 671 12.05 -24.27 35.46
N SER A 672 12.48 -24.97 34.39
CA SER A 672 13.88 -24.97 33.92
C SER A 672 14.35 -23.57 33.48
N LEU A 673 13.49 -22.73 32.97
CA LEU A 673 13.79 -21.37 32.55
C LEU A 673 13.84 -20.36 33.69
N LEU A 674 13.35 -20.72 34.89
CA LEU A 674 13.40 -19.84 36.07
C LEU A 674 14.85 -19.55 36.53
N SER A 675 15.79 -20.38 36.11
CA SER A 675 17.23 -20.09 36.33
C SER A 675 17.70 -18.83 35.58
N LEU A 676 16.96 -18.33 34.57
CA LEU A 676 17.26 -17.09 33.83
C LEU A 676 16.83 -15.83 34.56
N VAL A 677 15.99 -15.93 35.60
CA VAL A 677 15.29 -14.78 36.19
C VAL A 677 15.57 -14.62 37.65
N ASP A 678 15.49 -13.38 38.14
CA ASP A 678 15.73 -12.98 39.51
C ASP A 678 14.44 -12.94 40.33
N ARG A 679 13.33 -12.55 39.66
CA ARG A 679 12.03 -12.34 40.28
C ARG A 679 10.91 -12.99 39.46
N VAL A 680 9.84 -13.36 40.15
CA VAL A 680 8.66 -13.99 39.58
C VAL A 680 7.43 -13.15 39.90
N ILE A 681 6.59 -12.94 38.91
CA ILE A 681 5.25 -12.33 39.00
C ILE A 681 4.22 -13.41 38.68
N ILE A 682 3.26 -13.63 39.57
CA ILE A 682 2.20 -14.62 39.42
C ILE A 682 0.94 -13.90 38.94
N MET A 683 0.43 -14.33 37.80
CA MET A 683 -0.82 -13.84 37.22
C MET A 683 -1.97 -14.82 37.40
N GLU A 684 -3.10 -14.34 37.89
CA GLU A 684 -4.32 -15.10 38.04
C GLU A 684 -5.54 -14.26 37.66
N ASN A 685 -6.38 -14.78 36.77
CA ASN A 685 -7.62 -14.12 36.34
C ASN A 685 -7.42 -12.64 35.90
N GLY A 686 -6.34 -12.36 35.20
CA GLY A 686 -6.02 -11.02 34.68
C GLY A 686 -5.45 -10.06 35.73
N ARG A 687 -5.09 -10.53 36.92
CA ARG A 687 -4.53 -9.72 38.01
C ARG A 687 -3.19 -10.26 38.47
N VAL A 688 -2.37 -9.41 39.13
CA VAL A 688 -1.17 -9.86 39.82
C VAL A 688 -1.61 -10.48 41.16
N ALA A 689 -1.42 -11.78 41.29
CA ALA A 689 -1.71 -12.50 42.52
C ALA A 689 -0.57 -12.44 43.56
N GLY A 690 0.67 -12.28 43.10
CA GLY A 690 1.83 -12.17 43.97
C GLY A 690 3.11 -11.93 43.19
N MET A 691 4.14 -11.42 43.91
CA MET A 691 5.49 -11.22 43.40
C MET A 691 6.50 -11.68 44.46
N GLY A 692 7.62 -12.25 44.02
CA GLY A 692 8.68 -12.70 44.95
C GLY A 692 9.95 -13.04 44.20
N THR A 693 11.04 -13.26 44.94
CA THR A 693 12.30 -13.72 44.34
C THR A 693 12.18 -15.18 43.88
N THR A 694 12.99 -15.57 42.92
CA THR A 694 13.02 -16.94 42.38
C THR A 694 13.35 -17.96 43.52
N GLU A 695 14.17 -17.57 44.48
CA GLU A 695 14.49 -18.41 45.66
C GLU A 695 13.28 -18.64 46.56
N GLN A 696 12.47 -17.59 46.82
CA GLN A 696 11.24 -17.70 47.62
C GLN A 696 10.24 -18.61 46.93
N PHE A 697 10.13 -18.50 45.58
CA PHE A 697 9.27 -19.36 44.80
C PHE A 697 9.74 -20.83 44.81
N ALA A 698 11.04 -21.09 44.68
CA ALA A 698 11.61 -22.44 44.72
C ALA A 698 11.41 -23.11 46.08
N LYS A 699 11.64 -22.38 47.17
CA LYS A 699 11.39 -22.90 48.57
C LYS A 699 9.91 -23.22 48.76
N ALA A 700 9.02 -22.35 48.30
CA ALA A 700 7.59 -22.58 48.46
C ALA A 700 7.06 -23.78 47.60
N GLN A 701 7.70 -24.12 46.50
CA GLN A 701 7.43 -25.35 45.76
C GLN A 701 7.93 -26.62 46.45
N THR A 702 9.06 -26.52 47.13
CA THR A 702 9.69 -27.65 47.83
C THR A 702 8.94 -27.99 49.12
N ASP A 703 8.46 -26.98 49.85
CA ASP A 703 7.76 -27.19 51.15
C ASP A 703 6.30 -27.64 51.01
N ARG A 704 5.71 -27.52 49.84
CA ARG A 704 4.24 -27.71 49.66
C ARG A 704 3.84 -28.46 48.42
N GLY A 705 4.42 -29.37 47.91
CA GLY A 705 3.88 -30.29 46.89
C GLY A 705 2.65 -29.87 46.07
N VAL A 706 2.12 -28.63 46.24
CA VAL A 706 0.92 -28.11 45.57
C VAL A 706 0.98 -26.58 45.37
N ALA A 707 1.03 -26.13 44.14
CA ALA A 707 0.98 -24.71 43.76
C ALA A 707 -0.31 -23.96 44.22
N GLY A 708 -1.31 -24.66 44.75
CA GLY A 708 -2.60 -24.09 45.14
C GLY A 708 -2.62 -23.26 46.46
N GLU A 709 -1.66 -23.47 47.36
CA GLU A 709 -1.70 -22.78 48.69
C GLU A 709 -0.89 -21.48 48.71
N ILE A 710 0.09 -21.28 47.81
CA ILE A 710 0.85 -20.01 47.70
C ILE A 710 -0.07 -18.89 47.21
N ILE A 711 -0.94 -19.20 46.29
CA ILE A 711 -1.96 -18.29 45.76
C ILE A 711 -2.94 -17.85 46.85
N SER A 712 -3.33 -18.76 47.75
CA SER A 712 -4.25 -18.47 48.85
C SER A 712 -3.68 -17.51 49.91
N ASN A 713 -2.37 -17.55 50.18
CA ASN A 713 -1.76 -16.70 51.18
C ASN A 713 -1.34 -15.33 50.67
N ALA A 714 -0.97 -15.20 49.37
CA ALA A 714 -0.70 -13.90 48.73
C ALA A 714 -2.00 -13.08 48.58
N VAL A 715 -3.11 -13.74 48.25
CA VAL A 715 -4.44 -13.10 48.18
C VAL A 715 -4.92 -12.64 49.56
N LYS A 716 -4.64 -13.39 50.63
CA LYS A 716 -4.99 -12.98 52.02
C LYS A 716 -4.13 -11.81 52.51
N ALA A 717 -2.89 -11.68 52.10
CA ALA A 717 -2.02 -10.57 52.48
C ALA A 717 -2.44 -9.25 51.80
N ASN A 718 -2.85 -9.31 50.52
CA ASN A 718 -3.26 -8.13 49.75
C ASN A 718 -4.64 -7.60 50.17
N ASN A 719 -5.54 -8.46 50.66
CA ASN A 719 -6.85 -8.05 51.23
C ASN A 719 -6.77 -7.47 52.66
N ARG A 720 -5.64 -7.59 53.35
CA ARG A 720 -5.45 -6.96 54.66
C ARG A 720 -4.79 -5.59 54.63
N GLY A 721 -4.34 -5.13 53.45
CA GLY A 721 -3.79 -3.80 53.24
C GLY A 721 -4.79 -2.73 52.75
N ASN A 722 -6.04 -3.11 52.56
CA ASN A 722 -7.10 -2.24 52.05
C ASN A 722 -8.35 -2.18 52.97
N THR A 723 -8.13 -2.29 54.30
CA THR A 723 -9.13 -1.91 55.31
C THR A 723 -8.61 -0.80 56.19
#